data_5fb2985ae8d0857765593f9970849c77
#
_entry.id   5fb2985ae8d0857765593f9970849c77
#
_cell.length_a   1.000
_cell.length_b   1.000
_cell.length_c   1.000
_cell.angle_alpha   90.00
_cell.angle_beta   90.00
_cell.angle_gamma   90.00
#
_symmetry.space_group_name_H-M   'P 1'
#
loop_
_entity.id
_entity.type
_entity.pdbx_description
1 polymer ?
#
loop_
_entity_poly.entity_id
_entity_poly.type
_entity_poly.pdbx_seq_one_letter_code
_entity_poly.pdbx_strand_id
1 'polypeptide(L)'
;MADMRRLFAFLLLLTALSHAEIPRPDDAPQPLSPAESAMLFQLPAGYQIRLLASEPLITEPSGICWDDKGRCFVCELHGYNVEGQYDIDELNKSGQLDLEVRRIQASAEAKKKAEAETYGTVKLLRDTDGDGVMDKAIVWADRLPPCYGIAAANGGIIVACAPHIVFLKDSDGDDHADVNEKLFTGFGTGNLERGINAPTWGPDGWLYFGRGWAGGEISGLHLQKPVTLPATDFRIRADGSAIEPVSGSTKTMGMAFTDSGERFTCTTTHPGLYVTPIPWRYLSRNPDAAAPVLDSPASDDTRVYPISKPHPWRTRREQHAEYFAFYRKISLSDAAASGYFTSACGPLVWRGLYFVCEPAQNLIHRADIVRDGTRLRLQRVKGEEQREFLASRDAWFHPMSLAHTPEGHMAIVDFYREIIEDYSAIPRHLQQQYGVINGNDRGRIWILEAKEKWQKPPLSKADAQVLKLRENDDTSGIDPKADLEPQLALQLALSFGPQKEALITLARKHGQLRWMDAAIANSAHKLEKDLLMALAADPGQSETVMANLAGILAARGNTQELTECLAVIKTGKARDILQLGLEDTQPLANAVEVPTPTAPTAEQNAAWEKRVPAILAALKQKPNLDEGKTLFTAICGACHKSHGIGASVGPDLDAEFQRAPEVILRDILFPSEAARPGYETIHVKTHRGETLLGITASDSPASITLRLAGGAERTVLRKRADIRTVRNVSLMPASLGNALKPEQIANIIAFLRSPP
;
A
#
# COMPACT_ATOMS: atom_id res chain seq x y z
N MET A 1 -25.73 -58.20 43.17
CA MET A 1 -24.46 -57.42 43.24
C MET A 1 -23.57 -57.54 42.01
N ALA A 2 -23.77 -58.52 41.17
CA ALA A 2 -22.96 -58.64 39.91
C ALA A 2 -23.49 -57.74 38.75
N ASP A 3 -24.80 -57.49 38.69
CA ASP A 3 -25.39 -56.65 37.66
C ASP A 3 -25.19 -55.15 37.85
N MET A 4 -25.06 -54.71 39.07
CA MET A 4 -24.78 -53.30 39.38
C MET A 4 -23.31 -52.88 39.06
N ARG A 5 -22.37 -53.82 39.07
CA ARG A 5 -20.97 -53.59 38.65
C ARG A 5 -20.81 -53.52 37.12
N ARG A 6 -21.66 -54.20 36.36
CA ARG A 6 -21.66 -54.13 34.90
C ARG A 6 -22.31 -52.83 34.40
N LEU A 7 -23.33 -52.32 35.08
CA LEU A 7 -23.94 -51.01 34.76
C LEU A 7 -22.99 -49.84 35.06
N PHE A 8 -22.18 -49.93 36.17
CA PHE A 8 -21.19 -48.92 36.50
C PHE A 8 -19.97 -48.92 35.55
N ALA A 9 -19.57 -50.11 35.04
CA ALA A 9 -18.51 -50.23 34.04
C ALA A 9 -18.97 -49.71 32.65
N PHE A 10 -20.26 -49.82 32.31
CA PHE A 10 -20.80 -49.28 31.07
C PHE A 10 -21.07 -47.73 31.15
N LEU A 11 -21.38 -47.24 32.35
CA LEU A 11 -21.48 -45.76 32.57
C LEU A 11 -20.11 -45.06 32.62
N LEU A 12 -19.05 -45.76 33.03
CA LEU A 12 -17.69 -45.22 33.02
C LEU A 12 -17.01 -45.24 31.63
N LEU A 13 -17.53 -46.08 30.67
CA LEU A 13 -17.09 -46.09 29.29
C LEU A 13 -17.80 -45.03 28.40
N LEU A 14 -18.87 -44.40 28.90
CA LEU A 14 -19.64 -43.40 28.17
C LEU A 14 -19.23 -41.94 28.52
N THR A 15 -18.27 -41.75 29.45
CA THR A 15 -17.76 -40.40 29.84
C THR A 15 -16.35 -40.09 29.37
N ALA A 16 -15.76 -40.91 28.51
CA ALA A 16 -14.48 -40.63 27.89
C ALA A 16 -14.60 -40.51 26.37
N LEU A 17 -15.57 -39.74 25.89
CA LEU A 17 -15.40 -38.98 24.66
C LEU A 17 -14.53 -37.75 25.02
N SER A 18 -13.26 -37.97 25.34
CA SER A 18 -12.28 -36.94 25.25
C SER A 18 -12.31 -36.48 23.79
N HIS A 19 -12.84 -35.30 23.54
CA HIS A 19 -12.64 -34.65 22.26
C HIS A 19 -11.13 -34.68 22.03
N ALA A 20 -10.67 -35.32 20.95
CA ALA A 20 -9.26 -35.36 20.62
C ALA A 20 -8.85 -33.92 20.39
N GLU A 21 -8.04 -33.38 21.30
CA GLU A 21 -7.48 -32.05 21.16
C GLU A 21 -6.62 -32.02 19.89
N ILE A 22 -6.80 -31.00 19.06
CA ILE A 22 -5.97 -30.84 17.86
C ILE A 22 -4.57 -30.46 18.33
N PRO A 23 -3.54 -31.33 18.08
CA PRO A 23 -2.23 -31.08 18.62
C PRO A 23 -1.56 -29.88 17.95
N ARG A 24 -0.97 -29.00 18.76
CA ARG A 24 -0.11 -27.93 18.29
C ARG A 24 1.17 -28.55 17.68
N PRO A 25 1.66 -28.09 16.51
CA PRO A 25 2.89 -28.60 15.93
C PRO A 25 4.12 -28.32 16.77
N ASP A 26 5.04 -29.28 16.85
CA ASP A 26 6.29 -29.16 17.62
C ASP A 26 7.24 -28.09 17.05
N ASP A 27 7.08 -27.71 15.80
CA ASP A 27 7.89 -26.69 15.12
C ASP A 27 7.35 -25.26 15.31
N ALA A 28 6.29 -25.07 16.09
CA ALA A 28 5.72 -23.76 16.39
C ALA A 28 6.75 -22.90 17.19
N PRO A 29 7.10 -21.70 16.71
CA PRO A 29 8.04 -20.84 17.43
C PRO A 29 7.55 -20.52 18.84
N GLN A 30 8.47 -20.52 19.82
CA GLN A 30 8.15 -20.19 21.21
C GLN A 30 8.55 -18.74 21.50
N PRO A 31 7.79 -18.03 22.34
CA PRO A 31 8.13 -16.67 22.74
C PRO A 31 9.39 -16.69 23.64
N LEU A 32 10.20 -15.66 23.51
CA LEU A 32 11.40 -15.43 24.32
C LEU A 32 11.14 -14.35 25.36
N SER A 33 11.90 -14.31 26.42
CA SER A 33 11.94 -13.15 27.31
C SER A 33 12.48 -11.91 26.57
N PRO A 34 12.18 -10.68 27.02
CA PRO A 34 12.76 -9.49 26.40
C PRO A 34 14.28 -9.48 26.34
N ALA A 35 14.95 -10.01 27.38
CA ALA A 35 16.41 -10.11 27.42
C ALA A 35 16.97 -11.10 26.39
N GLU A 36 16.35 -12.26 26.23
CA GLU A 36 16.73 -13.24 25.19
C GLU A 36 16.48 -12.70 23.79
N SER A 37 15.33 -12.08 23.55
CA SER A 37 14.99 -11.46 22.27
C SER A 37 15.99 -10.35 21.88
N ALA A 38 16.40 -9.51 22.85
CA ALA A 38 17.39 -8.46 22.65
C ALA A 38 18.74 -8.99 22.12
N MET A 39 19.16 -10.18 22.52
CA MET A 39 20.41 -10.78 22.07
C MET A 39 20.35 -11.30 20.62
N LEU A 40 19.18 -11.41 20.03
CA LEU A 40 18.97 -11.96 18.69
C LEU A 40 18.89 -10.88 17.59
N PHE A 41 18.94 -9.61 17.96
CA PHE A 41 19.00 -8.50 16.98
C PHE A 41 20.38 -8.43 16.32
N GLN A 42 20.36 -8.26 15.01
CA GLN A 42 21.53 -7.88 14.23
C GLN A 42 21.38 -6.42 13.80
N LEU A 43 22.35 -5.61 14.20
CA LEU A 43 22.43 -4.17 13.93
C LEU A 43 23.79 -3.78 13.34
N PRO A 44 23.88 -2.72 12.54
CA PRO A 44 25.16 -2.15 12.14
C PRO A 44 25.93 -1.59 13.34
N ALA A 45 27.26 -1.54 13.21
CA ALA A 45 28.10 -0.82 14.19
C ALA A 45 27.63 0.63 14.33
N GLY A 46 27.69 1.15 15.57
CA GLY A 46 27.25 2.54 15.86
C GLY A 46 25.80 2.67 16.32
N TYR A 47 25.04 1.58 16.38
CA TYR A 47 23.70 1.54 16.94
C TYR A 47 23.61 0.60 18.14
N GLN A 48 22.67 0.85 19.00
CA GLN A 48 22.30 -0.04 20.10
C GLN A 48 20.79 -0.05 20.27
N ILE A 49 20.26 -1.14 20.80
CA ILE A 49 18.84 -1.31 21.08
C ILE A 49 18.66 -1.60 22.56
N ARG A 50 17.66 -0.97 23.19
CA ARG A 50 17.24 -1.26 24.56
C ARG A 50 15.74 -1.39 24.66
N LEU A 51 15.28 -2.10 25.68
CA LEU A 51 13.87 -2.18 26.01
C LEU A 51 13.39 -0.85 26.57
N LEU A 52 12.18 -0.38 26.14
CA LEU A 52 11.47 0.70 26.80
C LEU A 52 10.32 0.16 27.66
N ALA A 53 9.54 -0.76 27.11
CA ALA A 53 8.43 -1.39 27.81
C ALA A 53 8.15 -2.79 27.25
N SER A 54 7.60 -3.67 28.06
CA SER A 54 7.21 -5.03 27.63
C SER A 54 5.97 -5.50 28.38
N GLU A 55 5.53 -6.68 28.04
CA GLU A 55 4.55 -7.42 28.80
C GLU A 55 4.99 -7.62 30.26
N PRO A 56 4.11 -7.54 31.27
CA PRO A 56 2.65 -7.36 31.17
C PRO A 56 2.19 -5.91 31.16
N LEU A 57 3.08 -4.91 31.13
CA LEU A 57 2.69 -3.50 31.15
C LEU A 57 1.91 -3.11 29.90
N ILE A 58 2.35 -3.62 28.73
CA ILE A 58 1.72 -3.39 27.45
C ILE A 58 1.45 -4.72 26.75
N THR A 59 0.37 -4.74 25.96
CA THR A 59 -0.02 -5.89 25.16
C THR A 59 -0.57 -5.41 23.81
N GLU A 60 -0.24 -6.10 22.71
CA GLU A 60 -0.67 -5.76 21.35
C GLU A 60 -0.51 -4.25 20.98
N PRO A 61 0.67 -3.62 21.23
CA PRO A 61 0.86 -2.20 20.94
C PRO A 61 0.83 -1.94 19.44
N SER A 62 0.10 -0.90 19.03
CA SER A 62 -0.06 -0.50 17.63
C SER A 62 0.49 0.90 17.32
N GLY A 63 0.78 1.71 18.34
CA GLY A 63 1.34 3.03 18.18
C GLY A 63 1.83 3.61 19.49
N ILE A 64 2.76 4.55 19.38
CA ILE A 64 3.35 5.27 20.52
C ILE A 64 3.47 6.76 20.18
N CYS A 65 3.26 7.62 21.14
CA CYS A 65 3.59 9.03 21.03
C CYS A 65 3.98 9.63 22.38
N TRP A 66 4.61 10.79 22.33
CA TRP A 66 4.88 11.63 23.50
C TRP A 66 4.15 12.95 23.35
N ASP A 67 3.59 13.45 24.44
CA ASP A 67 2.97 14.76 24.47
C ASP A 67 4.02 15.88 24.71
N ASP A 68 3.55 17.11 24.75
CA ASP A 68 4.37 18.32 24.99
C ASP A 68 4.97 18.38 26.41
N LYS A 69 4.50 17.55 27.34
CA LYS A 69 5.04 17.37 28.70
C LYS A 69 6.03 16.22 28.80
N GLY A 70 6.28 15.51 27.67
CA GLY A 70 7.14 14.33 27.64
C GLY A 70 6.49 13.05 28.19
N ARG A 71 5.17 13.03 28.42
CA ARG A 71 4.47 11.83 28.85
C ARG A 71 4.36 10.84 27.69
N CYS A 72 4.64 9.57 27.97
CA CYS A 72 4.65 8.50 26.96
C CYS A 72 3.29 7.79 26.90
N PHE A 73 2.65 7.80 25.74
CA PHE A 73 1.37 7.13 25.51
C PHE A 73 1.51 6.02 24.49
N VAL A 74 0.88 4.87 24.75
CA VAL A 74 0.83 3.71 23.87
C VAL A 74 -0.62 3.36 23.63
N CYS A 75 -1.02 3.17 22.35
CA CYS A 75 -2.30 2.56 22.04
C CYS A 75 -2.15 1.07 21.76
N GLU A 76 -3.12 0.31 22.20
CA GLU A 76 -3.21 -1.13 22.05
C GLU A 76 -4.38 -1.48 21.13
N LEU A 77 -4.12 -2.39 20.17
CA LEU A 77 -5.10 -2.73 19.15
C LEU A 77 -6.19 -3.62 19.71
N HIS A 78 -5.81 -4.70 20.38
CA HIS A 78 -6.66 -5.82 20.80
C HIS A 78 -7.67 -6.24 19.72
N GLY A 79 -8.31 -7.34 19.83
CA GLY A 79 -9.30 -7.77 18.83
C GLY A 79 -8.76 -8.29 17.50
N TYR A 80 -7.46 -8.19 17.22
CA TYR A 80 -6.88 -8.68 15.98
C TYR A 80 -6.99 -10.20 15.87
N ASN A 81 -7.68 -10.68 14.82
CA ASN A 81 -8.00 -12.09 14.57
C ASN A 81 -8.94 -12.76 15.60
N VAL A 82 -9.53 -12.03 16.54
CA VAL A 82 -10.40 -12.60 17.59
C VAL A 82 -11.63 -13.26 16.98
N GLU A 83 -12.24 -12.69 15.96
CA GLU A 83 -13.37 -13.32 15.24
C GLU A 83 -12.98 -14.66 14.61
N GLY A 84 -11.77 -14.75 14.05
CA GLY A 84 -11.22 -15.98 13.52
C GLY A 84 -10.97 -17.01 14.60
N GLN A 85 -10.47 -16.59 15.77
CA GLN A 85 -10.23 -17.48 16.91
C GLN A 85 -11.54 -18.05 17.46
N TYR A 86 -12.57 -17.24 17.63
CA TYR A 86 -13.89 -17.74 18.06
C TYR A 86 -14.42 -18.85 17.16
N ASP A 87 -14.23 -18.69 15.86
CA ASP A 87 -14.69 -19.67 14.88
C ASP A 87 -13.84 -20.94 14.90
N ILE A 88 -12.52 -20.83 15.14
CA ILE A 88 -11.60 -21.97 15.31
C ILE A 88 -11.92 -22.73 16.60
N ASP A 89 -12.14 -22.05 17.70
CA ASP A 89 -12.46 -22.67 18.99
C ASP A 89 -13.71 -23.53 18.89
N GLU A 90 -14.71 -23.05 18.14
CA GLU A 90 -15.93 -23.84 17.87
C GLU A 90 -15.64 -25.04 16.97
N LEU A 91 -14.86 -24.86 15.92
CA LEU A 91 -14.48 -25.92 14.97
C LEU A 91 -13.63 -27.01 15.65
N ASN A 92 -12.72 -26.63 16.55
CA ASN A 92 -11.84 -27.54 17.26
C ASN A 92 -12.58 -28.51 18.19
N LYS A 93 -13.81 -28.18 18.61
CA LYS A 93 -14.66 -29.10 19.37
C LYS A 93 -14.99 -30.40 18.60
N SER A 94 -14.88 -30.36 17.29
CA SER A 94 -15.08 -31.56 16.44
C SER A 94 -13.91 -32.54 16.54
N GLY A 95 -12.71 -32.10 16.94
CA GLY A 95 -11.48 -32.90 16.92
C GLY A 95 -10.96 -33.20 15.52
N GLN A 96 -11.50 -32.59 14.47
CA GLN A 96 -11.14 -32.83 13.08
C GLN A 96 -10.57 -31.55 12.42
N LEU A 97 -9.56 -31.77 11.55
CA LEU A 97 -8.98 -30.69 10.75
C LEU A 97 -9.83 -30.40 9.52
N ASP A 98 -10.10 -29.13 9.28
CA ASP A 98 -10.71 -28.64 8.03
C ASP A 98 -9.62 -28.47 6.96
N LEU A 99 -9.52 -29.42 6.06
CA LEU A 99 -8.52 -29.46 4.99
C LEU A 99 -8.98 -28.75 3.70
N GLU A 100 -10.12 -28.07 3.71
CA GLU A 100 -10.58 -27.36 2.52
C GLU A 100 -9.64 -26.25 2.10
N VAL A 101 -9.37 -26.21 0.78
CA VAL A 101 -8.53 -25.19 0.15
C VAL A 101 -9.38 -23.99 -0.23
N ARG A 102 -9.60 -23.10 0.71
CA ARG A 102 -10.37 -21.87 0.48
C ARG A 102 -9.96 -20.78 1.47
N ARG A 103 -10.20 -19.55 1.08
CA ARG A 103 -10.17 -18.44 2.03
C ARG A 103 -11.50 -18.43 2.78
N ILE A 104 -11.45 -18.64 4.09
CA ILE A 104 -12.65 -18.70 4.92
C ILE A 104 -12.68 -17.48 5.82
N GLN A 105 -13.74 -16.71 5.70
CA GLN A 105 -14.08 -15.69 6.68
C GLN A 105 -14.74 -16.36 7.89
N ALA A 106 -14.57 -15.77 9.06
CA ALA A 106 -15.26 -16.21 10.26
C ALA A 106 -16.78 -16.19 10.05
N SER A 107 -17.49 -17.01 10.80
CA SER A 107 -18.96 -17.08 10.78
C SER A 107 -19.57 -15.71 11.13
N ALA A 108 -20.80 -15.49 10.68
CA ALA A 108 -21.53 -14.26 11.02
C ALA A 108 -21.72 -14.10 12.53
N GLU A 109 -21.82 -15.21 13.27
CA GLU A 109 -21.94 -15.23 14.72
C GLU A 109 -20.63 -14.81 15.41
N ALA A 110 -19.50 -15.36 14.98
CA ALA A 110 -18.18 -14.98 15.50
C ALA A 110 -17.85 -13.50 15.23
N LYS A 111 -18.16 -13.01 14.03
CA LYS A 111 -18.02 -11.60 13.67
C LYS A 111 -18.87 -10.71 14.56
N LYS A 112 -20.15 -11.02 14.70
CA LYS A 112 -21.07 -10.25 15.55
C LYS A 112 -20.62 -10.24 17.01
N LYS A 113 -20.07 -11.36 17.50
CA LYS A 113 -19.51 -11.44 18.85
C LYS A 113 -18.32 -10.51 18.99
N ALA A 114 -17.36 -10.55 18.07
CA ALA A 114 -16.17 -9.71 18.08
C ALA A 114 -16.53 -8.22 17.94
N GLU A 115 -17.47 -7.87 17.05
CA GLU A 115 -17.95 -6.49 16.86
C GLU A 115 -18.67 -5.90 18.10
N ALA A 116 -19.25 -6.74 18.94
CA ALA A 116 -19.93 -6.31 20.16
C ALA A 116 -18.96 -5.96 21.30
N GLU A 117 -17.70 -6.32 21.16
CA GLU A 117 -16.66 -6.08 22.15
C GLU A 117 -15.89 -4.80 21.80
N THR A 118 -15.44 -4.08 22.84
CA THR A 118 -14.59 -2.89 22.70
C THR A 118 -13.22 -3.22 23.27
N TYR A 119 -12.21 -3.24 22.39
CA TYR A 119 -10.90 -3.76 22.74
C TYR A 119 -9.82 -2.70 22.89
N GLY A 120 -9.95 -1.57 22.17
CA GLY A 120 -8.90 -0.55 22.11
C GLY A 120 -8.65 0.11 23.46
N THR A 121 -7.37 0.28 23.80
CA THR A 121 -6.90 0.88 25.04
C THR A 121 -5.79 1.89 24.75
N VAL A 122 -5.74 2.97 25.52
CA VAL A 122 -4.59 3.89 25.56
C VAL A 122 -4.00 3.83 26.97
N LYS A 123 -2.71 3.57 27.06
CA LYS A 123 -1.96 3.51 28.30
C LYS A 123 -0.97 4.68 28.39
N LEU A 124 -0.88 5.28 29.57
CA LEU A 124 0.18 6.20 29.97
C LEU A 124 1.28 5.40 30.68
N LEU A 125 2.48 5.43 30.13
CA LEU A 125 3.65 4.73 30.68
C LEU A 125 4.50 5.69 31.51
N ARG A 126 5.07 5.19 32.59
CA ARG A 126 5.98 5.92 33.48
C ARG A 126 7.20 5.07 33.81
N ASP A 127 8.33 5.70 33.83
CA ASP A 127 9.58 5.25 34.41
C ASP A 127 9.65 5.90 35.81
N THR A 128 9.43 5.13 36.88
CA THR A 128 9.31 5.68 38.22
C THR A 128 10.63 5.66 39.00
N ASP A 129 11.61 4.86 38.53
CA ASP A 129 12.93 4.75 39.18
C ASP A 129 14.05 5.42 38.36
N GLY A 130 13.77 5.86 37.12
CA GLY A 130 14.67 6.66 36.27
C GLY A 130 15.74 5.83 35.58
N ASP A 131 15.52 4.52 35.38
CA ASP A 131 16.49 3.65 34.71
C ASP A 131 16.35 3.62 33.18
N GLY A 132 15.32 4.31 32.65
CA GLY A 132 15.02 4.40 31.22
C GLY A 132 14.13 3.28 30.70
N VAL A 133 13.62 2.41 31.56
CA VAL A 133 12.63 1.38 31.26
C VAL A 133 11.32 1.74 31.97
N MET A 134 10.22 1.64 31.28
CA MET A 134 8.91 1.91 31.88
C MET A 134 8.54 0.77 32.82
N ASP A 135 8.22 1.09 34.07
CA ASP A 135 7.88 0.15 35.13
C ASP A 135 6.43 0.27 35.61
N LYS A 136 5.72 1.30 35.16
CA LYS A 136 4.31 1.53 35.49
C LYS A 136 3.50 1.88 34.26
N ALA A 137 2.34 1.22 34.08
CA ALA A 137 1.34 1.56 33.10
C ALA A 137 0.03 1.94 33.77
N ILE A 138 -0.57 3.03 33.33
CA ILE A 138 -1.89 3.50 33.77
C ILE A 138 -2.82 3.35 32.56
N VAL A 139 -3.96 2.68 32.71
CA VAL A 139 -5.02 2.66 31.71
C VAL A 139 -5.61 4.07 31.64
N TRP A 140 -5.15 4.84 30.68
CA TRP A 140 -5.52 6.24 30.52
C TRP A 140 -6.89 6.41 29.83
N ALA A 141 -7.21 5.53 28.85
CA ALA A 141 -8.54 5.37 28.27
C ALA A 141 -8.74 3.93 27.84
N ASP A 142 -9.95 3.41 27.97
CA ASP A 142 -10.34 2.06 27.58
C ASP A 142 -11.66 2.04 26.79
N ARG A 143 -12.11 0.85 26.41
CA ARG A 143 -13.38 0.61 25.70
C ARG A 143 -13.51 1.38 24.40
N LEU A 144 -12.38 1.57 23.71
CA LEU A 144 -12.34 2.12 22.38
C LEU A 144 -12.53 0.99 21.33
N PRO A 145 -12.95 1.30 20.11
CA PRO A 145 -12.72 0.38 19.00
C PRO A 145 -11.21 0.08 18.86
N PRO A 146 -10.83 -0.99 18.14
CA PRO A 146 -9.42 -1.31 17.90
C PRO A 146 -8.61 -0.09 17.44
N CYS A 147 -7.50 0.20 18.12
CA CYS A 147 -6.69 1.40 17.89
C CYS A 147 -5.56 1.13 16.90
N TYR A 148 -5.47 1.92 15.82
CA TYR A 148 -4.51 1.77 14.73
C TYR A 148 -3.41 2.85 14.70
N GLY A 149 -3.27 3.58 15.76
CA GLY A 149 -2.25 4.61 15.93
C GLY A 149 -2.76 5.82 16.71
N ILE A 150 -1.82 6.56 17.27
CA ILE A 150 -2.06 7.73 18.11
C ILE A 150 -1.15 8.89 17.77
N ALA A 151 -1.60 10.12 18.05
CA ALA A 151 -0.79 11.32 17.94
C ALA A 151 -1.18 12.32 19.04
N ALA A 152 -0.19 12.95 19.65
CA ALA A 152 -0.42 14.02 20.60
C ALA A 152 -0.90 15.30 19.89
N ALA A 153 -1.94 15.92 20.42
CA ALA A 153 -2.53 17.15 19.87
C ALA A 153 -3.32 17.91 20.96
N ASN A 154 -3.30 19.22 20.92
CA ASN A 154 -4.16 20.12 21.73
C ASN A 154 -4.15 19.81 23.25
N GLY A 155 -3.02 19.33 23.78
CA GLY A 155 -2.87 18.91 25.18
C GLY A 155 -3.59 17.61 25.54
N GLY A 156 -3.94 16.82 24.54
CA GLY A 156 -4.53 15.48 24.62
C GLY A 156 -3.98 14.57 23.53
N ILE A 157 -4.71 13.51 23.23
CA ILE A 157 -4.32 12.44 22.29
C ILE A 157 -5.42 12.23 21.26
N ILE A 158 -5.06 12.21 19.97
CA ILE A 158 -5.93 11.77 18.87
C ILE A 158 -5.65 10.30 18.58
N VAL A 159 -6.69 9.49 18.51
CA VAL A 159 -6.63 8.05 18.26
C VAL A 159 -7.38 7.70 16.99
N ALA A 160 -6.71 6.95 16.09
CA ALA A 160 -7.33 6.32 14.93
C ALA A 160 -7.96 5.00 15.37
N CYS A 161 -9.28 4.96 15.54
CA CYS A 161 -10.02 3.77 15.97
C CYS A 161 -11.34 3.65 15.20
N ALA A 162 -11.25 3.14 13.95
CA ALA A 162 -12.43 2.99 13.08
C ALA A 162 -13.61 2.35 13.82
N PRO A 163 -14.85 2.86 13.64
CA PRO A 163 -15.30 3.85 12.65
C PRO A 163 -15.07 5.32 13.04
N HIS A 164 -14.26 5.61 14.05
CA HIS A 164 -14.05 6.92 14.59
C HIS A 164 -12.59 7.38 14.54
N ILE A 165 -12.41 8.70 14.54
CA ILE A 165 -11.21 9.36 15.05
C ILE A 165 -11.66 10.08 16.31
N VAL A 166 -11.03 9.75 17.44
CA VAL A 166 -11.40 10.30 18.75
C VAL A 166 -10.31 11.21 19.28
N PHE A 167 -10.71 12.25 20.00
CA PHE A 167 -9.84 13.08 20.83
C PHE A 167 -10.08 12.74 22.29
N LEU A 168 -9.01 12.44 23.01
CA LEU A 168 -8.99 12.08 24.40
C LEU A 168 -8.15 13.11 25.17
N LYS A 169 -8.60 13.51 26.35
CA LYS A 169 -7.86 14.43 27.21
C LYS A 169 -8.16 14.16 28.67
N ASP A 170 -7.16 14.31 29.49
CA ASP A 170 -7.20 14.40 30.95
C ASP A 170 -7.26 15.89 31.28
N SER A 171 -8.42 16.40 31.73
CA SER A 171 -8.64 17.81 32.04
C SER A 171 -8.45 18.19 33.49
N ASP A 172 -8.50 17.22 34.40
CA ASP A 172 -8.37 17.44 35.85
C ASP A 172 -7.01 16.96 36.41
N GLY A 173 -6.21 16.25 35.63
CA GLY A 173 -4.85 15.88 35.99
C GLY A 173 -4.72 14.60 36.81
N ASP A 174 -5.72 13.73 36.77
CA ASP A 174 -5.75 12.48 37.55
C ASP A 174 -5.10 11.28 36.82
N ASP A 175 -4.50 11.51 35.66
CA ASP A 175 -3.90 10.51 34.74
C ASP A 175 -4.94 9.60 34.06
N HIS A 176 -6.19 10.00 33.96
CA HIS A 176 -7.24 9.35 33.21
C HIS A 176 -7.91 10.31 32.22
N ALA A 177 -8.32 9.85 31.06
CA ALA A 177 -9.03 10.69 30.11
C ALA A 177 -10.49 10.84 30.49
N ASP A 178 -10.88 12.03 30.91
CA ASP A 178 -12.27 12.44 31.22
C ASP A 178 -12.97 13.09 30.01
N VAL A 179 -12.22 13.54 29.00
CA VAL A 179 -12.74 13.98 27.69
C VAL A 179 -12.57 12.89 26.66
N ASN A 180 -13.68 12.51 26.01
CA ASN A 180 -13.70 11.54 24.91
C ASN A 180 -14.63 12.05 23.81
N GLU A 181 -14.07 12.73 22.81
CA GLU A 181 -14.80 13.35 21.72
C GLU A 181 -14.58 12.61 20.40
N LYS A 182 -15.66 12.18 19.75
CA LYS A 182 -15.62 11.63 18.40
C LYS A 182 -15.50 12.77 17.40
N LEU A 183 -14.26 13.16 17.08
CA LEU A 183 -14.01 14.25 16.11
C LEU A 183 -14.61 13.92 14.75
N PHE A 184 -14.45 12.70 14.27
CA PHE A 184 -14.96 12.22 13.00
C PHE A 184 -15.49 10.79 13.12
N THR A 185 -16.53 10.46 12.33
CA THR A 185 -17.15 9.14 12.29
C THR A 185 -17.63 8.81 10.88
N GLY A 186 -17.77 7.51 10.57
CA GLY A 186 -18.24 7.01 9.27
C GLY A 186 -17.18 6.25 8.47
N PHE A 187 -16.00 6.01 9.05
CA PHE A 187 -14.98 5.17 8.42
C PHE A 187 -15.38 3.69 8.44
N GLY A 188 -15.07 2.98 7.34
CA GLY A 188 -15.37 1.55 7.24
C GLY A 188 -14.55 0.70 8.22
N THR A 189 -15.15 -0.41 8.69
CA THR A 189 -14.58 -1.35 9.67
C THR A 189 -14.36 -2.75 9.12
N GLY A 190 -14.57 -2.97 7.82
CA GLY A 190 -14.70 -4.31 7.23
C GLY A 190 -13.43 -5.18 7.17
N ASN A 191 -12.26 -4.66 7.57
CA ASN A 191 -11.03 -5.44 7.69
C ASN A 191 -10.11 -4.80 8.72
N LEU A 192 -9.76 -5.57 9.76
CA LEU A 192 -8.95 -5.08 10.88
C LEU A 192 -7.50 -4.73 10.49
N GLU A 193 -6.93 -5.31 9.45
CA GLU A 193 -5.59 -4.92 8.97
C GLU A 193 -5.55 -3.61 8.19
N ARG A 194 -6.71 -3.12 7.74
CA ARG A 194 -6.80 -2.08 6.70
C ARG A 194 -7.73 -0.94 7.07
N GLY A 195 -7.87 -0.69 8.35
CA GLY A 195 -8.55 0.49 8.89
C GLY A 195 -7.79 1.78 8.62
N ILE A 196 -8.39 2.91 9.00
CA ILE A 196 -7.66 4.19 9.05
C ILE A 196 -6.48 4.05 10.01
N ASN A 197 -5.30 4.52 9.60
CA ASN A 197 -4.07 4.25 10.34
C ASN A 197 -3.07 5.41 10.29
N ALA A 198 -1.99 5.25 11.03
CA ALA A 198 -0.78 6.08 10.98
C ALA A 198 -1.04 7.59 11.08
N PRO A 199 -1.70 8.09 12.13
CA PRO A 199 -1.80 9.53 12.35
C PRO A 199 -0.41 10.16 12.40
N THR A 200 -0.09 11.00 11.41
CA THR A 200 1.25 11.56 11.23
C THR A 200 1.17 13.06 10.99
N TRP A 201 1.85 13.85 11.82
CA TRP A 201 1.92 15.29 11.62
C TRP A 201 2.67 15.65 10.34
N GLY A 202 2.02 16.39 9.46
CA GLY A 202 2.66 17.03 8.33
C GLY A 202 3.33 18.33 8.72
N PRO A 203 4.32 18.81 7.93
CA PRO A 203 5.01 20.08 8.18
C PRO A 203 4.11 21.32 8.02
N ASP A 204 2.91 21.14 7.50
CA ASP A 204 1.87 22.16 7.28
C ASP A 204 0.88 22.28 8.47
N GLY A 205 1.16 21.59 9.57
CA GLY A 205 0.34 21.61 10.77
C GLY A 205 -1.02 20.91 10.63
N TRP A 206 -1.13 20.00 9.66
CA TRP A 206 -2.25 19.07 9.55
C TRP A 206 -1.84 17.68 10.02
N LEU A 207 -2.80 16.94 10.57
CA LEU A 207 -2.61 15.54 10.92
C LEU A 207 -3.12 14.66 9.77
N TYR A 208 -2.23 13.87 9.18
CA TYR A 208 -2.49 12.99 8.04
C TYR A 208 -2.79 11.58 8.50
N PHE A 209 -3.62 10.89 7.71
CA PHE A 209 -4.00 9.50 7.96
C PHE A 209 -3.92 8.68 6.68
N GLY A 210 -3.44 7.45 6.82
CA GLY A 210 -3.67 6.42 5.83
C GLY A 210 -5.15 6.05 5.81
N ARG A 211 -5.79 6.11 4.62
CA ARG A 211 -7.20 5.73 4.50
C ARG A 211 -7.42 4.24 4.71
N GLY A 212 -6.42 3.43 4.46
CA GLY A 212 -6.60 1.99 4.38
C GLY A 212 -7.63 1.64 3.28
N TRP A 213 -8.54 0.72 3.56
CA TRP A 213 -9.68 0.41 2.68
C TRP A 213 -10.97 1.09 3.15
N ALA A 214 -10.87 1.90 4.17
CA ALA A 214 -11.99 2.57 4.80
C ALA A 214 -12.41 3.79 3.98
N GLY A 215 -13.46 3.67 3.21
CA GLY A 215 -14.17 4.80 2.62
C GLY A 215 -15.32 5.22 3.49
N GLY A 216 -16.08 6.20 3.05
CA GLY A 216 -17.33 6.53 3.67
C GLY A 216 -17.73 7.98 3.48
N GLU A 217 -18.92 8.26 3.91
CA GLU A 217 -19.43 9.61 4.14
C GLU A 217 -19.09 9.97 5.59
N ILE A 218 -18.14 10.88 5.76
CA ILE A 218 -17.57 11.22 7.07
C ILE A 218 -18.32 12.41 7.67
N SER A 219 -18.92 12.16 8.81
CA SER A 219 -19.49 13.22 9.68
C SER A 219 -18.45 13.63 10.74
N GLY A 220 -18.50 14.88 11.18
CA GLY A 220 -17.59 15.38 12.21
C GLY A 220 -18.31 16.28 13.20
N LEU A 221 -17.81 16.33 14.43
CA LEU A 221 -18.40 17.12 15.52
C LEU A 221 -18.51 18.61 15.14
N HIS A 222 -17.51 19.13 14.43
CA HIS A 222 -17.45 20.55 14.02
C HIS A 222 -17.66 20.76 12.53
N LEU A 223 -18.02 19.70 11.77
CA LEU A 223 -18.34 19.83 10.35
C LEU A 223 -19.79 20.29 10.13
N GLN A 224 -20.00 21.27 9.28
CA GLN A 224 -21.35 21.72 8.90
C GLN A 224 -22.14 20.70 8.06
N LYS A 225 -21.43 19.85 7.32
CA LYS A 225 -22.00 18.79 6.47
C LYS A 225 -21.03 17.63 6.34
N PRO A 226 -21.51 16.42 6.08
CA PRO A 226 -20.66 15.28 5.80
C PRO A 226 -19.74 15.50 4.60
N VAL A 227 -18.59 14.85 4.60
CA VAL A 227 -17.58 14.87 3.55
C VAL A 227 -17.40 13.46 3.00
N THR A 228 -17.61 13.29 1.69
CA THR A 228 -17.28 12.03 1.00
C THR A 228 -15.79 12.03 0.65
N LEU A 229 -15.04 11.11 1.22
CA LEU A 229 -13.62 10.93 0.89
C LEU A 229 -13.48 10.10 -0.40
N PRO A 230 -12.72 10.59 -1.40
CA PRO A 230 -12.35 9.80 -2.55
C PRO A 230 -11.41 8.64 -2.14
N ALA A 231 -11.02 7.81 -3.11
CA ALA A 231 -10.10 6.70 -2.90
C ALA A 231 -8.64 7.16 -2.71
N THR A 232 -8.40 8.07 -1.75
CA THR A 232 -7.08 8.63 -1.40
C THR A 232 -6.92 8.71 0.10
N ASP A 233 -5.71 8.89 0.59
CA ASP A 233 -5.46 9.28 1.96
C ASP A 233 -6.13 10.63 2.29
N PHE A 234 -6.16 11.00 3.55
CA PHE A 234 -6.79 12.25 3.99
C PHE A 234 -6.00 12.89 5.13
N ARG A 235 -6.36 14.14 5.45
CA ARG A 235 -5.82 14.88 6.58
C ARG A 235 -6.92 15.62 7.33
N ILE A 236 -6.68 15.92 8.60
CA ILE A 236 -7.62 16.62 9.46
C ILE A 236 -6.94 17.83 10.13
N ARG A 237 -7.75 18.78 10.54
CA ARG A 237 -7.37 19.70 11.62
C ARG A 237 -7.59 19.01 12.96
N ALA A 238 -6.61 19.14 13.85
CA ALA A 238 -6.65 18.45 15.16
C ALA A 238 -7.79 18.91 16.09
N ASP A 239 -8.37 20.06 15.80
CA ASP A 239 -9.57 20.58 16.48
C ASP A 239 -10.89 20.05 15.87
N GLY A 240 -10.83 19.16 14.89
CA GLY A 240 -12.01 18.61 14.22
C GLY A 240 -12.71 19.58 13.24
N SER A 241 -12.17 20.78 13.01
CA SER A 241 -12.79 21.80 12.16
C SER A 241 -12.80 21.47 10.67
N ALA A 242 -11.90 20.61 10.22
CA ALA A 242 -11.80 20.23 8.81
C ALA A 242 -11.26 18.82 8.59
N ILE A 243 -11.75 18.18 7.54
CA ILE A 243 -11.20 16.94 6.94
C ILE A 243 -11.17 17.13 5.43
N GLU A 244 -10.07 16.76 4.80
CA GLU A 244 -9.95 16.87 3.35
C GLU A 244 -9.08 15.73 2.75
N PRO A 245 -9.35 15.33 1.50
CA PRO A 245 -8.52 14.33 0.82
C PRO A 245 -7.13 14.89 0.54
N VAL A 246 -6.16 13.99 0.39
CA VAL A 246 -4.80 14.29 -0.06
C VAL A 246 -4.40 13.32 -1.16
N SER A 247 -3.35 13.64 -1.92
CA SER A 247 -2.75 12.69 -2.87
C SER A 247 -2.24 11.45 -2.14
N GLY A 248 -2.23 10.32 -2.82
CA GLY A 248 -1.69 9.06 -2.31
C GLY A 248 -2.62 7.87 -2.46
N SER A 249 -2.10 6.69 -2.13
CA SER A 249 -2.77 5.40 -2.32
C SER A 249 -3.91 5.16 -1.32
N THR A 250 -4.85 4.31 -1.72
CA THR A 250 -5.91 3.83 -0.82
C THR A 250 -5.51 2.63 0.04
N LYS A 251 -4.30 2.09 -0.16
CA LYS A 251 -3.82 0.88 0.55
C LYS A 251 -2.66 1.20 1.48
N THR A 252 -2.61 2.44 1.95
CA THR A 252 -1.54 2.95 2.79
C THR A 252 -1.47 2.22 4.13
N MET A 253 -0.30 1.65 4.41
CA MET A 253 0.04 0.96 5.66
C MET A 253 1.01 1.80 6.52
N GLY A 254 0.97 3.09 6.36
CA GLY A 254 1.79 4.06 7.05
C GLY A 254 2.41 5.10 6.12
N MET A 255 2.85 6.21 6.69
CA MET A 255 3.44 7.30 5.94
C MET A 255 4.57 7.97 6.72
N ALA A 256 5.47 8.63 5.97
CA ALA A 256 6.56 9.40 6.52
C ALA A 256 6.76 10.67 5.70
N PHE A 257 7.13 11.75 6.39
CA PHE A 257 7.48 13.02 5.76
C PHE A 257 8.99 13.27 5.82
N THR A 258 9.54 13.81 4.75
CA THR A 258 10.86 14.43 4.78
C THR A 258 10.78 15.81 5.42
N ASP A 259 11.93 16.34 5.81
CA ASP A 259 12.02 17.72 6.31
C ASP A 259 11.62 18.78 5.27
N SER A 260 11.68 18.45 3.97
CA SER A 260 11.21 19.28 2.86
C SER A 260 9.71 19.14 2.60
N GLY A 261 8.99 18.39 3.44
CA GLY A 261 7.54 18.22 3.36
C GLY A 261 7.07 17.31 2.23
N GLU A 262 7.95 16.49 1.69
CA GLU A 262 7.60 15.46 0.72
C GLU A 262 7.23 14.18 1.44
N ARG A 263 6.25 13.45 0.90
CA ARG A 263 5.63 12.32 1.57
C ARG A 263 5.94 11.01 0.89
N PHE A 264 6.30 10.02 1.69
CA PHE A 264 6.31 8.62 1.34
C PHE A 264 5.15 7.90 2.01
N THR A 265 4.59 6.91 1.34
CA THR A 265 3.68 5.92 1.90
C THR A 265 4.23 4.53 1.64
N CYS A 266 3.68 3.51 2.26
CA CYS A 266 3.96 2.12 1.92
C CYS A 266 2.67 1.31 1.79
N THR A 267 2.75 0.23 1.04
CA THR A 267 1.74 -0.85 1.05
C THR A 267 2.43 -2.14 1.46
N THR A 268 1.70 -3.16 1.79
CA THR A 268 2.28 -4.43 2.26
C THR A 268 3.40 -4.98 1.37
N THR A 269 3.34 -4.73 0.06
CA THR A 269 4.30 -5.26 -0.94
C THR A 269 5.24 -4.21 -1.54
N HIS A 270 5.03 -2.93 -1.24
CA HIS A 270 5.87 -1.84 -1.71
C HIS A 270 6.40 -1.08 -0.50
N PRO A 271 7.70 -1.21 -0.19
CA PRO A 271 8.30 -0.62 1.01
C PRO A 271 8.27 0.91 1.00
N GLY A 272 8.21 1.54 -0.17
CA GLY A 272 8.13 2.98 -0.30
C GLY A 272 7.51 3.41 -1.61
N LEU A 273 6.44 4.18 -1.53
CA LEU A 273 5.79 4.88 -2.62
C LEU A 273 6.02 6.37 -2.44
N TYR A 274 6.56 7.03 -3.45
CA TYR A 274 6.68 8.49 -3.45
C TYR A 274 5.35 9.10 -3.89
N VAL A 275 4.77 9.90 -3.02
CA VAL A 275 3.51 10.60 -3.30
C VAL A 275 3.78 11.77 -4.23
N THR A 276 3.00 11.89 -5.31
CA THR A 276 3.09 13.00 -6.25
C THR A 276 3.04 14.35 -5.52
N PRO A 277 4.04 15.22 -5.70
CA PRO A 277 4.18 16.44 -4.89
C PRO A 277 3.23 17.56 -5.35
N ILE A 278 2.01 17.21 -5.70
CA ILE A 278 0.92 18.13 -6.06
C ILE A 278 -0.20 17.94 -5.04
N PRO A 279 -0.33 18.85 -4.05
CA PRO A 279 -1.40 18.82 -3.08
C PRO A 279 -2.79 18.80 -3.71
N TRP A 280 -3.73 18.10 -3.07
CA TRP A 280 -5.08 17.91 -3.58
C TRP A 280 -5.79 19.22 -3.94
N ARG A 281 -5.57 20.29 -3.16
CA ARG A 281 -6.13 21.62 -3.42
C ARG A 281 -5.78 22.19 -4.80
N TYR A 282 -4.64 21.78 -5.38
CA TYR A 282 -4.24 22.17 -6.74
C TYR A 282 -4.84 21.24 -7.79
N LEU A 283 -4.86 19.92 -7.52
CA LEU A 283 -5.46 18.92 -8.42
C LEU A 283 -6.96 19.15 -8.66
N SER A 284 -7.64 19.79 -7.70
CA SER A 284 -9.08 20.09 -7.80
C SER A 284 -9.40 21.41 -8.50
N ARG A 285 -8.39 22.22 -8.89
CA ARG A 285 -8.62 23.54 -9.50
C ARG A 285 -9.21 23.45 -10.91
N ASN A 286 -8.76 22.48 -11.70
CA ASN A 286 -9.24 22.30 -13.06
C ASN A 286 -9.99 20.95 -13.18
N PRO A 287 -11.34 20.99 -13.24
CA PRO A 287 -12.14 19.76 -13.31
C PRO A 287 -12.04 19.02 -14.64
N ASP A 288 -11.39 19.61 -15.64
CA ASP A 288 -11.17 19.02 -16.96
C ASP A 288 -9.74 18.48 -17.13
N ALA A 289 -8.86 18.77 -16.18
CA ALA A 289 -7.49 18.23 -16.20
C ALA A 289 -7.48 16.78 -15.74
N ALA A 290 -6.72 15.93 -16.45
CA ALA A 290 -6.44 14.59 -15.99
C ALA A 290 -5.57 14.64 -14.74
N ALA A 291 -5.92 13.88 -13.70
CA ALA A 291 -5.04 13.73 -12.55
C ALA A 291 -3.82 12.89 -12.94
N PRO A 292 -2.62 13.29 -12.53
CA PRO A 292 -1.44 12.44 -12.66
C PRO A 292 -1.58 11.20 -11.77
N VAL A 293 -0.75 10.19 -12.00
CA VAL A 293 -0.60 9.08 -11.05
C VAL A 293 -0.24 9.67 -9.68
N LEU A 294 -1.03 9.35 -8.64
CA LEU A 294 -0.95 10.02 -7.33
C LEU A 294 0.23 9.55 -6.49
N ASP A 295 0.77 8.36 -6.76
CA ASP A 295 1.98 7.83 -6.18
C ASP A 295 2.73 6.92 -7.16
N SER A 296 3.99 6.66 -6.89
CA SER A 296 4.80 5.75 -7.70
C SER A 296 5.86 5.07 -6.84
N PRO A 297 6.29 3.83 -7.18
CA PRO A 297 7.38 3.19 -6.48
C PRO A 297 8.60 4.11 -6.36
N ALA A 298 9.03 4.35 -5.13
CA ALA A 298 10.24 5.13 -4.84
C ALA A 298 11.50 4.25 -4.99
N SER A 299 11.35 2.93 -4.79
CA SER A 299 12.36 1.91 -5.04
C SER A 299 11.81 0.87 -6.02
N ASP A 300 12.67 0.39 -6.91
CA ASP A 300 12.38 -0.77 -7.77
C ASP A 300 12.76 -2.09 -7.07
N ASP A 301 13.48 -2.04 -5.94
CA ASP A 301 13.89 -3.22 -5.16
C ASP A 301 12.87 -3.49 -4.05
N THR A 302 12.19 -4.64 -4.16
CA THR A 302 11.22 -5.14 -3.17
C THR A 302 11.75 -6.36 -2.41
N ARG A 303 13.02 -6.69 -2.55
CA ARG A 303 13.65 -7.82 -1.85
C ARG A 303 13.96 -7.47 -0.40
N VAL A 304 13.94 -8.48 0.45
CA VAL A 304 14.39 -8.40 1.84
C VAL A 304 15.32 -9.56 2.17
N TYR A 305 16.15 -9.37 3.16
CA TYR A 305 17.20 -10.33 3.59
C TYR A 305 17.01 -10.70 5.06
N PRO A 306 15.98 -11.52 5.39
CA PRO A 306 15.72 -11.93 6.76
C PRO A 306 16.83 -12.87 7.28
N ILE A 307 17.03 -12.87 8.59
CA ILE A 307 17.91 -13.83 9.29
C ILE A 307 17.12 -14.82 10.13
N SER A 308 15.81 -14.62 10.28
CA SER A 308 14.86 -15.58 10.84
C SER A 308 14.44 -16.60 9.77
N LYS A 309 13.96 -17.76 10.23
CA LYS A 309 13.24 -18.69 9.35
C LYS A 309 11.80 -18.21 9.18
N PRO A 310 11.17 -18.39 7.98
CA PRO A 310 9.76 -18.12 7.84
C PRO A 310 8.96 -19.01 8.80
N HIS A 311 7.84 -18.49 9.30
CA HIS A 311 6.95 -19.27 10.16
C HIS A 311 6.51 -20.57 9.45
N PRO A 312 6.45 -21.72 10.14
CA PRO A 312 6.12 -23.01 9.52
C PRO A 312 4.80 -23.03 8.75
N TRP A 313 3.78 -22.28 9.17
CA TRP A 313 2.53 -22.21 8.42
C TRP A 313 2.70 -21.60 7.01
N ARG A 314 3.60 -20.63 6.83
CA ARG A 314 3.91 -20.05 5.51
C ARG A 314 4.55 -21.09 4.60
N THR A 315 5.55 -21.82 5.12
CA THR A 315 6.24 -22.89 4.40
C THR A 315 5.28 -24.02 4.04
N ARG A 316 4.40 -24.42 4.97
CA ARG A 316 3.40 -25.48 4.72
C ARG A 316 2.38 -25.05 3.68
N ARG A 317 1.89 -23.81 3.74
CA ARG A 317 0.99 -23.27 2.73
C ARG A 317 1.64 -23.28 1.33
N GLU A 318 2.90 -22.87 1.23
CA GLU A 318 3.66 -22.84 -0.04
C GLU A 318 3.86 -24.24 -0.63
N GLN A 319 4.09 -25.25 0.19
CA GLN A 319 4.29 -26.65 -0.24
C GLN A 319 3.04 -27.32 -0.78
N HIS A 320 1.84 -26.84 -0.44
CA HIS A 320 0.58 -27.35 -0.94
C HIS A 320 0.16 -26.68 -2.24
N ALA A 321 0.31 -27.35 -3.38
CA ALA A 321 -0.01 -26.81 -4.69
C ALA A 321 -1.43 -26.22 -4.78
N GLU A 322 -2.42 -26.87 -4.18
CA GLU A 322 -3.82 -26.42 -4.15
C GLU A 322 -3.98 -25.16 -3.30
N TYR A 323 -3.39 -25.11 -2.11
CA TYR A 323 -3.41 -23.93 -1.25
C TYR A 323 -2.69 -22.78 -1.91
N PHE A 324 -1.53 -23.04 -2.48
CA PHE A 324 -0.76 -22.04 -3.22
C PHE A 324 -1.58 -21.47 -4.38
N ALA A 325 -2.21 -22.32 -5.20
CA ALA A 325 -3.05 -21.88 -6.31
C ALA A 325 -4.25 -21.04 -5.83
N PHE A 326 -4.83 -21.37 -4.69
CA PHE A 326 -5.95 -20.63 -4.11
C PHE A 326 -5.51 -19.24 -3.61
N TYR A 327 -4.46 -19.17 -2.78
CA TYR A 327 -4.01 -17.89 -2.21
C TYR A 327 -3.39 -16.97 -3.25
N ARG A 328 -2.82 -17.52 -4.31
CA ARG A 328 -2.33 -16.77 -5.45
C ARG A 328 -3.41 -15.98 -6.18
N LYS A 329 -4.65 -16.42 -6.18
CA LYS A 329 -5.79 -15.65 -6.70
C LYS A 329 -6.03 -14.36 -5.92
N ILE A 330 -5.53 -14.28 -4.70
CA ILE A 330 -5.78 -13.18 -3.77
C ILE A 330 -4.58 -12.24 -3.73
N SER A 331 -3.38 -12.77 -3.56
CA SER A 331 -2.13 -12.00 -3.56
C SER A 331 -0.95 -12.90 -3.92
N LEU A 332 -0.12 -12.47 -4.87
CA LEU A 332 1.08 -13.21 -5.28
C LEU A 332 2.24 -13.02 -4.30
N SER A 333 2.32 -11.86 -3.64
CA SER A 333 3.32 -11.61 -2.62
C SER A 333 3.13 -12.50 -1.40
N ASP A 334 1.89 -12.89 -1.09
CA ASP A 334 1.57 -13.78 0.03
C ASP A 334 1.90 -15.24 -0.27
N ALA A 335 2.26 -15.56 -1.51
CA ALA A 335 2.62 -16.91 -1.91
C ALA A 335 4.08 -17.27 -1.55
N ALA A 336 4.99 -16.31 -1.54
CA ALA A 336 6.38 -16.54 -1.15
C ALA A 336 6.51 -16.59 0.38
N ALA A 337 7.17 -17.63 0.89
CA ALA A 337 7.40 -17.76 2.32
C ALA A 337 8.39 -16.71 2.86
N SER A 338 9.31 -16.21 2.02
CA SER A 338 10.37 -15.29 2.42
C SER A 338 11.04 -14.60 1.22
N GLY A 339 11.79 -13.53 1.48
CA GLY A 339 12.69 -12.90 0.50
C GLY A 339 12.16 -11.65 -0.18
N TYR A 340 10.88 -11.29 0.02
CA TYR A 340 10.24 -10.08 -0.51
C TYR A 340 9.35 -9.42 0.53
N PHE A 341 9.15 -8.11 0.39
CA PHE A 341 8.18 -7.41 1.22
C PHE A 341 6.77 -8.00 1.03
N THR A 342 6.16 -8.41 2.13
CA THR A 342 4.80 -8.96 2.18
C THR A 342 3.91 -8.23 3.18
N SER A 343 4.51 -7.49 4.12
CA SER A 343 3.81 -6.80 5.21
C SER A 343 4.43 -5.44 5.55
N ALA A 344 5.05 -4.76 4.56
CA ALA A 344 5.67 -3.45 4.79
C ALA A 344 4.68 -2.47 5.43
N CYS A 345 5.07 -1.87 6.56
CA CYS A 345 4.26 -0.93 7.33
C CYS A 345 5.10 0.03 8.18
N GLY A 346 4.42 1.04 8.77
CA GLY A 346 4.97 1.95 9.76
C GLY A 346 6.27 2.65 9.37
N PRO A 347 6.37 3.29 8.20
CA PRO A 347 7.60 3.95 7.77
C PRO A 347 7.91 5.18 8.61
N LEU A 348 9.20 5.54 8.68
CA LEU A 348 9.71 6.74 9.34
C LEU A 348 10.87 7.33 8.55
N VAL A 349 10.94 8.65 8.44
CA VAL A 349 12.17 9.35 8.07
C VAL A 349 12.91 9.75 9.34
N TRP A 350 14.07 9.15 9.58
CA TRP A 350 14.88 9.39 10.75
C TRP A 350 16.33 9.67 10.34
N ARG A 351 16.91 10.78 10.84
CA ARG A 351 18.29 11.19 10.52
C ARG A 351 18.55 11.31 9.02
N GLY A 352 17.56 11.75 8.25
CA GLY A 352 17.66 11.92 6.80
C GLY A 352 17.57 10.64 5.97
N LEU A 353 17.34 9.48 6.60
CA LEU A 353 17.15 8.18 5.97
C LEU A 353 15.68 7.73 6.10
N TYR A 354 15.23 6.94 5.16
CA TYR A 354 13.93 6.28 5.19
C TYR A 354 14.05 4.92 5.86
N PHE A 355 13.11 4.60 6.74
CA PHE A 355 12.98 3.29 7.40
C PHE A 355 11.59 2.74 7.20
N VAL A 356 11.45 1.43 7.13
CA VAL A 356 10.16 0.73 7.01
C VAL A 356 10.22 -0.64 7.68
N CYS A 357 9.17 -1.01 8.39
CA CYS A 357 9.02 -2.31 9.02
C CYS A 357 8.61 -3.39 8.01
N GLU A 358 9.06 -4.61 8.21
CA GLU A 358 8.57 -5.84 7.57
C GLU A 358 8.35 -6.90 8.66
N PRO A 359 7.20 -6.84 9.34
CA PRO A 359 6.93 -7.69 10.50
C PRO A 359 6.92 -9.18 10.17
N ALA A 360 6.40 -9.60 9.02
CA ALA A 360 6.31 -11.02 8.66
C ALA A 360 7.68 -11.71 8.49
N GLN A 361 8.75 -10.93 8.39
CA GLN A 361 10.12 -11.44 8.25
C GLN A 361 11.08 -10.85 9.30
N ASN A 362 10.53 -10.26 10.36
CA ASN A 362 11.23 -9.88 11.60
C ASN A 362 12.37 -8.88 11.36
N LEU A 363 12.12 -7.82 10.56
CA LEU A 363 13.16 -6.88 10.17
C LEU A 363 12.66 -5.44 9.97
N ILE A 364 13.61 -4.51 9.94
CA ILE A 364 13.44 -3.12 9.55
C ILE A 364 14.45 -2.82 8.44
N HIS A 365 13.92 -2.43 7.28
CA HIS A 365 14.69 -1.96 6.13
C HIS A 365 15.02 -0.47 6.26
N ARG A 366 16.17 -0.04 5.73
CA ARG A 366 16.46 1.38 5.53
C ARG A 366 16.96 1.69 4.13
N ALA A 367 16.76 2.94 3.71
CA ALA A 367 17.20 3.43 2.41
C ALA A 367 17.67 4.87 2.47
N ASP A 368 18.62 5.21 1.60
CA ASP A 368 19.00 6.58 1.29
C ASP A 368 17.86 7.25 0.51
N ILE A 369 17.58 8.52 0.84
CA ILE A 369 16.62 9.36 0.12
C ILE A 369 17.42 10.22 -0.88
N VAL A 370 17.18 10.00 -2.17
CA VAL A 370 17.94 10.65 -3.26
C VAL A 370 16.99 11.47 -4.14
N ARG A 371 17.35 12.74 -4.39
CA ARG A 371 16.63 13.61 -5.33
C ARG A 371 16.86 13.18 -6.77
N ASP A 372 15.78 13.01 -7.52
CA ASP A 372 15.77 12.71 -8.95
C ASP A 372 14.79 13.69 -9.64
N GLY A 373 15.29 14.88 -9.98
CA GLY A 373 14.46 15.95 -10.52
C GLY A 373 13.38 16.41 -9.53
N THR A 374 12.14 16.29 -9.91
CA THR A 374 10.97 16.67 -9.08
C THR A 374 10.54 15.62 -8.08
N ARG A 375 11.16 14.42 -8.07
CA ARG A 375 10.80 13.33 -7.16
C ARG A 375 11.94 12.93 -6.24
N LEU A 376 11.61 12.14 -5.22
CA LEU A 376 12.58 11.43 -4.39
C LEU A 376 12.55 9.93 -4.72
N ARG A 377 13.70 9.29 -4.68
CA ARG A 377 13.89 7.85 -4.79
C ARG A 377 14.49 7.30 -3.51
N LEU A 378 14.24 6.02 -3.28
CA LEU A 378 14.81 5.23 -2.20
C LEU A 378 15.83 4.27 -2.79
N GLN A 379 17.04 4.28 -2.24
CA GLN A 379 18.13 3.40 -2.64
C GLN A 379 18.66 2.69 -1.41
N ARG A 380 18.98 1.40 -1.54
CA ARG A 380 19.62 0.67 -0.42
C ARG A 380 20.91 1.39 -0.03
N VAL A 381 21.13 1.49 1.27
CA VAL A 381 22.36 2.09 1.81
C VAL A 381 23.55 1.23 1.37
N LYS A 382 24.61 1.91 0.93
CA LYS A 382 25.84 1.23 0.50
C LYS A 382 26.38 0.30 1.57
N GLY A 383 26.65 -0.96 1.18
CA GLY A 383 27.08 -2.04 2.08
C GLY A 383 25.90 -2.81 2.73
N GLU A 384 24.66 -2.52 2.34
CA GLU A 384 23.45 -3.24 2.74
C GLU A 384 22.72 -3.88 1.56
N GLU A 385 23.43 -4.17 0.48
CA GLU A 385 22.85 -4.73 -0.76
C GLU A 385 22.23 -6.10 -0.55
N GLN A 386 22.73 -6.87 0.44
CA GLN A 386 22.28 -8.23 0.78
C GLN A 386 22.05 -8.42 2.29
N ARG A 387 21.67 -7.37 2.99
CA ARG A 387 21.30 -7.43 4.42
C ARG A 387 20.31 -6.32 4.75
N GLU A 388 19.70 -6.43 5.91
CA GLU A 388 18.81 -5.39 6.43
C GLU A 388 19.49 -4.57 7.53
N PHE A 389 18.96 -3.38 7.79
CA PHE A 389 19.46 -2.49 8.83
C PHE A 389 19.31 -3.12 10.22
N LEU A 390 18.10 -3.57 10.55
CA LEU A 390 17.81 -4.35 11.75
C LEU A 390 17.10 -5.62 11.32
N ALA A 391 17.59 -6.75 11.79
CA ALA A 391 16.93 -8.04 11.63
C ALA A 391 17.04 -8.85 12.92
N SER A 392 16.04 -9.67 13.22
CA SER A 392 16.03 -10.53 14.39
C SER A 392 15.95 -12.02 14.00
N ARG A 393 16.56 -12.89 14.81
CA ARG A 393 16.29 -14.34 14.75
C ARG A 393 15.11 -14.76 15.60
N ASP A 394 14.57 -13.85 16.41
CA ASP A 394 13.32 -14.07 17.14
C ASP A 394 12.14 -14.00 16.19
N ALA A 395 11.48 -15.15 15.96
CA ALA A 395 10.34 -15.25 15.06
C ALA A 395 9.07 -14.54 15.57
N TRP A 396 9.06 -14.10 16.82
CA TRP A 396 7.97 -13.35 17.44
C TRP A 396 8.15 -11.83 17.36
N PHE A 397 9.33 -11.35 16.93
CA PHE A 397 9.58 -9.93 16.72
C PHE A 397 8.81 -9.45 15.48
N HIS A 398 7.78 -8.64 15.69
CA HIS A 398 6.94 -8.09 14.63
C HIS A 398 6.86 -6.55 14.73
N PRO A 399 7.87 -5.84 14.20
CA PRO A 399 7.85 -4.37 14.19
C PRO A 399 6.71 -3.86 13.32
N MET A 400 5.81 -3.05 13.91
CA MET A 400 4.60 -2.56 13.24
C MET A 400 4.66 -1.07 12.93
N SER A 401 5.32 -0.30 13.79
CA SER A 401 5.37 1.15 13.69
C SER A 401 6.66 1.70 14.24
N LEU A 402 7.11 2.82 13.68
CA LEU A 402 8.29 3.56 14.12
C LEU A 402 7.88 4.97 14.52
N ALA A 403 8.49 5.51 15.59
CA ALA A 403 8.23 6.85 16.06
C ALA A 403 9.52 7.56 16.50
N HIS A 404 9.53 8.89 16.47
CA HIS A 404 10.57 9.70 17.10
C HIS A 404 10.37 9.75 18.61
N THR A 405 11.45 9.59 19.37
CA THR A 405 11.43 9.91 20.80
C THR A 405 11.78 11.39 21.03
N PRO A 406 11.43 11.97 22.18
CA PRO A 406 11.83 13.34 22.53
C PRO A 406 13.34 13.59 22.47
N GLU A 407 14.14 12.56 22.75
CA GLU A 407 15.63 12.62 22.71
C GLU A 407 16.20 12.47 21.31
N GLY A 408 15.36 12.26 20.28
CA GLY A 408 15.78 12.09 18.90
C GLY A 408 16.23 10.66 18.55
N HIS A 409 15.88 9.67 19.37
CA HIS A 409 16.01 8.24 19.08
C HIS A 409 14.83 7.74 18.25
N MET A 410 14.87 6.46 17.89
CA MET A 410 13.77 5.78 17.22
C MET A 410 13.11 4.78 18.16
N ALA A 411 11.81 4.93 18.41
CA ALA A 411 11.01 3.92 19.06
C ALA A 411 10.50 2.92 18.00
N ILE A 412 10.55 1.63 18.33
CA ILE A 412 10.07 0.52 17.52
C ILE A 412 8.93 -0.14 18.29
N VAL A 413 7.73 -0.07 17.74
CA VAL A 413 6.55 -0.73 18.28
C VAL A 413 6.54 -2.16 17.76
N ASP A 414 6.73 -3.12 18.65
CA ASP A 414 6.82 -4.55 18.39
C ASP A 414 5.56 -5.24 18.91
N PHE A 415 4.73 -5.72 17.99
CA PHE A 415 3.46 -6.36 18.31
C PHE A 415 3.64 -7.69 19.06
N TYR A 416 4.79 -8.27 18.97
CA TYR A 416 5.32 -9.45 19.64
C TYR A 416 4.31 -10.58 19.82
N ARG A 417 3.99 -11.29 18.74
CA ARG A 417 3.09 -12.44 18.78
C ARG A 417 3.56 -13.56 17.82
N GLU A 418 2.93 -14.70 17.85
CA GLU A 418 3.35 -15.84 17.02
C GLU A 418 3.07 -15.60 15.54
N ILE A 419 1.86 -15.13 15.21
CA ILE A 419 1.42 -14.97 13.83
C ILE A 419 0.90 -13.55 13.63
N ILE A 420 1.42 -12.90 12.57
CA ILE A 420 0.93 -11.63 12.06
C ILE A 420 0.45 -11.82 10.62
N GLU A 421 -0.81 -12.11 10.46
CA GLU A 421 -1.49 -12.30 9.18
C GLU A 421 -3.00 -12.25 9.41
N ASP A 422 -3.78 -11.73 8.47
CA ASP A 422 -5.24 -11.87 8.47
C ASP A 422 -5.59 -13.37 8.52
N TYR A 423 -6.31 -13.79 9.56
CA TYR A 423 -6.66 -15.21 9.77
C TYR A 423 -7.25 -15.85 8.51
N SER A 424 -8.02 -15.08 7.71
CA SER A 424 -8.64 -15.59 6.50
C SER A 424 -7.64 -15.96 5.39
N ALA A 425 -6.39 -15.47 5.47
CA ALA A 425 -5.32 -15.82 4.54
C ALA A 425 -4.55 -17.08 4.95
N ILE A 426 -4.81 -17.62 6.13
CA ILE A 426 -4.20 -18.84 6.65
C ILE A 426 -5.11 -20.03 6.37
N PRO A 427 -4.65 -21.16 5.79
CA PRO A 427 -5.44 -22.39 5.64
C PRO A 427 -6.08 -22.83 6.96
N ARG A 428 -7.35 -23.22 6.93
CA ARG A 428 -8.13 -23.46 8.14
C ARG A 428 -7.48 -24.49 9.09
N HIS A 429 -6.98 -25.60 8.57
CA HIS A 429 -6.27 -26.60 9.38
C HIS A 429 -5.01 -26.04 10.07
N LEU A 430 -4.31 -25.07 9.44
CA LEU A 430 -3.18 -24.41 10.06
C LEU A 430 -3.63 -23.41 11.13
N GLN A 431 -4.76 -22.72 10.93
CA GLN A 431 -5.38 -21.91 11.97
C GLN A 431 -5.71 -22.77 13.20
N GLN A 432 -6.30 -23.97 12.99
CA GLN A 432 -6.65 -24.90 14.06
C GLN A 432 -5.43 -25.41 14.83
N GLN A 433 -4.32 -25.65 14.13
CA GLN A 433 -3.08 -26.19 14.71
C GLN A 433 -2.24 -25.14 15.45
N TYR A 434 -2.10 -23.94 14.87
CA TYR A 434 -1.26 -22.90 15.43
C TYR A 434 -2.01 -21.89 16.30
N GLY A 435 -3.34 -21.74 16.09
CA GLY A 435 -4.08 -20.61 16.62
C GLY A 435 -3.80 -19.33 15.83
N VAL A 436 -4.55 -18.27 16.11
CA VAL A 436 -4.40 -16.98 15.40
C VAL A 436 -4.28 -15.78 16.34
N ILE A 437 -4.35 -16.00 17.66
CA ILE A 437 -4.23 -14.95 18.68
C ILE A 437 -3.11 -15.19 19.69
N ASN A 438 -2.23 -16.18 19.47
CA ASN A 438 -1.17 -16.49 20.41
C ASN A 438 -0.21 -15.31 20.58
N GLY A 439 -0.04 -14.84 21.81
CA GLY A 439 0.71 -13.64 22.15
C GLY A 439 -0.12 -12.37 22.27
N ASN A 440 -1.47 -12.48 22.31
CA ASN A 440 -2.33 -11.33 22.62
C ASN A 440 -2.15 -10.77 24.03
N ASP A 441 -1.43 -11.50 24.90
CA ASP A 441 -0.98 -11.09 26.23
C ASP A 441 0.43 -10.46 26.23
N ARG A 442 1.01 -10.18 25.07
CA ARG A 442 2.39 -9.70 24.88
C ARG A 442 2.44 -8.46 24.03
N GLY A 443 3.57 -7.77 24.15
CA GLY A 443 3.88 -6.60 23.35
C GLY A 443 5.12 -5.90 23.88
N ARG A 444 5.90 -5.28 23.00
CA ARG A 444 7.17 -4.64 23.37
C ARG A 444 7.37 -3.33 22.66
N ILE A 445 8.12 -2.46 23.28
CA ILE A 445 8.65 -1.26 22.64
C ILE A 445 10.14 -1.22 22.87
N TRP A 446 10.87 -1.08 21.78
CA TRP A 446 12.33 -0.96 21.79
C TRP A 446 12.74 0.46 21.44
N ILE A 447 13.82 0.94 22.01
CA ILE A 447 14.47 2.20 21.64
C ILE A 447 15.77 1.85 20.90
N LEU A 448 15.86 2.31 19.67
CA LEU A 448 17.06 2.28 18.88
C LEU A 448 17.81 3.59 19.02
N GLU A 449 19.02 3.52 19.52
CA GLU A 449 19.90 4.65 19.78
C GLU A 449 21.08 4.62 18.81
N ALA A 450 21.40 5.77 18.23
CA ALA A 450 22.65 5.92 17.49
C ALA A 450 23.70 6.53 18.41
N LYS A 451 24.89 5.94 18.42
CA LYS A 451 26.02 6.41 19.26
C LYS A 451 26.56 7.77 18.82
N GLU A 452 26.47 8.05 17.54
CA GLU A 452 26.89 9.33 16.99
C GLU A 452 25.79 10.38 17.14
N LYS A 453 26.19 11.59 17.57
CA LYS A 453 25.27 12.73 17.53
C LYS A 453 24.99 13.10 16.09
N TRP A 454 23.72 13.20 15.76
CA TRP A 454 23.31 13.69 14.45
C TRP A 454 22.84 15.14 14.57
N GLN A 455 23.31 15.97 13.63
CA GLN A 455 22.81 17.32 13.49
C GLN A 455 21.95 17.37 12.23
N LYS A 456 20.72 17.82 12.39
CA LYS A 456 19.80 18.01 11.27
C LYS A 456 20.42 19.01 10.30
N PRO A 457 20.68 18.61 9.04
CA PRO A 457 21.16 19.55 8.04
C PRO A 457 20.09 20.62 7.78
N PRO A 458 20.49 21.88 7.49
CA PRO A 458 19.53 22.89 7.08
C PRO A 458 18.87 22.49 5.76
N LEU A 459 17.62 22.89 5.58
CA LEU A 459 16.95 22.75 4.29
C LEU A 459 17.70 23.51 3.21
N SER A 460 17.70 22.99 2.00
CA SER A 460 18.15 23.75 0.83
C SER A 460 17.28 25.02 0.68
N LYS A 461 17.84 26.03 0.04
CA LYS A 461 17.10 27.27 -0.23
C LYS A 461 15.82 26.98 -1.03
N ALA A 462 15.89 26.07 -1.99
CA ALA A 462 14.74 25.66 -2.81
C ALA A 462 13.68 24.96 -1.98
N ASP A 463 14.06 23.99 -1.12
CA ASP A 463 13.10 23.27 -0.29
C ASP A 463 12.41 24.19 0.73
N ALA A 464 13.15 25.13 1.34
CA ALA A 464 12.57 26.14 2.22
C ALA A 464 11.55 27.03 1.49
N GLN A 465 11.85 27.41 0.23
CA GLN A 465 10.91 28.16 -0.60
C GLN A 465 9.69 27.34 -0.99
N VAL A 466 9.85 26.05 -1.31
CA VAL A 466 8.73 25.13 -1.59
C VAL A 466 7.79 25.03 -0.39
N LEU A 467 8.31 24.87 0.82
CA LEU A 467 7.46 24.83 2.02
C LEU A 467 6.68 26.12 2.21
N LYS A 468 7.33 27.28 2.08
CA LYS A 468 6.67 28.59 2.18
C LYS A 468 5.56 28.76 1.12
N LEU A 469 5.82 28.35 -0.11
CA LEU A 469 4.81 28.36 -1.18
C LEU A 469 3.62 27.45 -0.91
N ARG A 470 3.88 26.28 -0.34
CA ARG A 470 2.79 25.34 0.06
C ARG A 470 1.93 25.89 1.19
N GLU A 471 2.47 26.75 2.01
CA GLU A 471 1.73 27.36 3.13
C GLU A 471 0.78 28.47 2.64
N ASN A 472 1.23 29.38 1.79
CA ASN A 472 0.50 30.62 1.50
C ASN A 472 0.41 31.04 0.03
N ASP A 473 0.99 30.26 -0.90
CA ASP A 473 1.08 30.57 -2.35
C ASP A 473 1.76 31.94 -2.66
N ASP A 474 2.56 32.50 -1.72
CA ASP A 474 3.25 33.77 -1.89
C ASP A 474 4.46 33.63 -2.82
N THR A 475 4.28 33.96 -4.08
CA THR A 475 5.29 33.93 -5.13
C THR A 475 6.14 35.21 -5.22
N SER A 476 5.93 36.17 -4.32
CA SER A 476 6.66 37.44 -4.31
C SER A 476 8.18 37.22 -4.16
N GLY A 477 8.95 37.90 -4.99
CA GLY A 477 10.40 37.82 -4.96
C GLY A 477 11.01 36.57 -5.61
N ILE A 478 10.20 35.72 -6.29
CA ILE A 478 10.70 34.58 -7.07
C ILE A 478 10.49 34.85 -8.55
N ASP A 479 11.58 35.00 -9.28
CA ASP A 479 11.53 35.24 -10.74
C ASP A 479 11.37 33.89 -11.47
N PRO A 480 10.26 33.68 -12.23
CA PRO A 480 10.04 32.46 -13.02
C PRO A 480 11.06 32.31 -14.17
N LYS A 481 11.80 33.37 -14.51
CA LYS A 481 12.86 33.32 -15.52
C LYS A 481 14.20 32.86 -14.96
N ALA A 482 14.35 32.79 -13.64
CA ALA A 482 15.58 32.36 -13.00
C ALA A 482 15.90 30.88 -13.31
N ASP A 483 17.11 30.44 -13.01
CA ASP A 483 17.44 29.02 -13.02
C ASP A 483 16.98 28.38 -11.72
N LEU A 484 15.87 27.65 -11.81
CA LEU A 484 15.16 27.12 -10.65
C LEU A 484 15.45 25.63 -10.48
N GLU A 485 15.63 25.22 -9.22
CA GLU A 485 15.61 23.79 -8.89
C GLU A 485 14.28 23.15 -9.31
N PRO A 486 14.28 21.89 -9.81
CA PRO A 486 13.08 21.24 -10.37
C PRO A 486 11.86 21.28 -9.46
N GLN A 487 12.02 21.00 -8.16
CA GLN A 487 10.92 21.00 -7.19
C GLN A 487 10.35 22.41 -6.96
N LEU A 488 11.19 23.44 -7.01
CA LEU A 488 10.74 24.82 -6.87
C LEU A 488 10.01 25.29 -8.12
N ALA A 489 10.51 24.95 -9.31
CA ALA A 489 9.83 25.26 -10.57
C ALA A 489 8.42 24.63 -10.63
N LEU A 490 8.30 23.37 -10.21
CA LEU A 490 7.02 22.66 -10.14
C LEU A 490 6.04 23.34 -9.16
N GLN A 491 6.53 23.67 -7.95
CA GLN A 491 5.68 24.33 -6.94
C GLN A 491 5.25 25.73 -7.39
N LEU A 492 6.13 26.48 -8.05
CA LEU A 492 5.77 27.80 -8.60
C LEU A 492 4.66 27.72 -9.65
N ALA A 493 4.69 26.71 -10.54
CA ALA A 493 3.63 26.49 -11.51
C ALA A 493 2.26 26.27 -10.85
N LEU A 494 2.24 25.67 -9.66
CA LEU A 494 1.03 25.50 -8.85
C LEU A 494 0.63 26.79 -8.13
N SER A 495 1.58 27.47 -7.52
CA SER A 495 1.33 28.65 -6.66
C SER A 495 0.99 29.91 -7.44
N PHE A 496 1.49 30.09 -8.66
CA PHE A 496 1.09 31.21 -9.51
C PHE A 496 -0.40 31.17 -9.88
N GLY A 497 -1.04 29.99 -9.85
CA GLY A 497 -2.43 29.87 -10.30
C GLY A 497 -2.59 30.36 -11.74
N PRO A 498 -3.67 31.10 -12.11
CA PRO A 498 -3.97 31.47 -13.49
C PRO A 498 -3.18 32.69 -14.01
N GLN A 499 -1.90 32.83 -13.61
CA GLN A 499 -1.04 33.90 -14.11
C GLN A 499 -0.39 33.49 -15.45
N LYS A 500 -1.01 33.85 -16.56
CA LYS A 500 -0.67 33.42 -17.91
C LYS A 500 0.82 33.52 -18.25
N GLU A 501 1.43 34.68 -18.06
CA GLU A 501 2.84 34.94 -18.45
C GLU A 501 3.83 34.12 -17.64
N ALA A 502 3.56 33.94 -16.35
CA ALA A 502 4.38 33.08 -15.48
C ALA A 502 4.29 31.61 -15.90
N LEU A 503 3.09 31.11 -16.19
CA LEU A 503 2.88 29.74 -16.65
C LEU A 503 3.54 29.46 -18.01
N ILE A 504 3.46 30.43 -18.97
CA ILE A 504 4.14 30.33 -20.25
C ILE A 504 5.66 30.24 -20.05
N THR A 505 6.21 31.09 -19.18
CA THR A 505 7.64 31.12 -18.88
C THR A 505 8.12 29.79 -18.29
N LEU A 506 7.40 29.28 -17.30
CA LEU A 506 7.69 28.00 -16.68
C LEU A 506 7.55 26.83 -17.65
N ALA A 507 6.50 26.81 -18.48
CA ALA A 507 6.31 25.80 -19.52
C ALA A 507 7.48 25.74 -20.51
N ARG A 508 7.94 26.91 -21.01
CA ARG A 508 9.04 27.01 -21.96
C ARG A 508 10.36 26.54 -21.38
N LYS A 509 10.64 26.86 -20.11
CA LYS A 509 11.92 26.58 -19.47
C LYS A 509 11.97 25.22 -18.77
N HIS A 510 10.86 24.78 -18.20
CA HIS A 510 10.78 23.62 -17.31
C HIS A 510 9.69 22.61 -17.73
N GLY A 511 9.08 22.75 -18.90
CA GLY A 511 7.94 21.94 -19.34
C GLY A 511 8.20 20.45 -19.45
N GLN A 512 9.47 20.04 -19.61
CA GLN A 512 9.88 18.63 -19.63
C GLN A 512 9.99 17.98 -18.24
N LEU A 513 9.94 18.77 -17.16
CA LEU A 513 9.99 18.22 -15.81
C LEU A 513 8.75 17.35 -15.55
N ARG A 514 8.95 16.24 -14.88
CA ARG A 514 7.87 15.35 -14.48
C ARG A 514 6.81 16.14 -13.70
N TRP A 515 5.53 15.93 -14.04
CA TRP A 515 4.34 16.59 -13.49
C TRP A 515 4.20 18.09 -13.78
N MET A 516 5.11 18.72 -14.50
CA MET A 516 4.97 20.13 -14.88
C MET A 516 3.73 20.36 -15.78
N ASP A 517 3.45 19.41 -16.65
CA ASP A 517 2.25 19.41 -17.48
C ASP A 517 0.96 19.39 -16.65
N ALA A 518 0.90 18.54 -15.61
CA ALA A 518 -0.22 18.49 -14.67
C ALA A 518 -0.32 19.77 -13.81
N ALA A 519 0.81 20.30 -13.34
CA ALA A 519 0.84 21.52 -12.55
C ALA A 519 0.31 22.73 -13.35
N ILE A 520 0.77 22.89 -14.58
CA ILE A 520 0.31 23.97 -15.47
C ILE A 520 -1.14 23.74 -15.87
N ALA A 521 -1.55 22.52 -16.23
CA ALA A 521 -2.93 22.22 -16.61
C ALA A 521 -3.93 22.55 -15.49
N ASN A 522 -3.58 22.22 -14.23
CA ASN A 522 -4.43 22.55 -13.08
C ASN A 522 -4.45 24.05 -12.74
N SER A 523 -3.37 24.77 -13.01
CA SER A 523 -3.29 26.23 -12.81
C SER A 523 -3.88 27.04 -13.96
N ALA A 524 -4.03 26.42 -15.14
CA ALA A 524 -4.47 27.06 -16.37
C ALA A 524 -6.00 27.07 -16.59
N HIS A 525 -6.81 26.73 -15.56
CA HIS A 525 -8.26 26.64 -15.74
C HIS A 525 -8.83 27.89 -16.40
N LYS A 526 -9.53 27.70 -17.53
CA LYS A 526 -10.04 28.71 -18.47
C LYS A 526 -9.00 29.50 -19.29
N LEU A 527 -7.72 29.17 -19.16
CA LEU A 527 -6.62 29.75 -19.95
C LEU A 527 -5.97 28.77 -20.92
N GLU A 528 -6.46 27.53 -20.99
CA GLU A 528 -5.79 26.41 -21.68
C GLU A 528 -5.56 26.75 -23.18
N LYS A 529 -6.54 27.32 -23.87
CA LYS A 529 -6.41 27.75 -25.27
C LYS A 529 -5.34 28.82 -25.42
N ASP A 530 -5.40 29.86 -24.58
CA ASP A 530 -4.48 30.98 -24.64
C ASP A 530 -3.04 30.59 -24.39
N LEU A 531 -2.82 29.68 -23.40
CA LEU A 531 -1.49 29.13 -23.14
C LEU A 531 -1.02 28.27 -24.31
N LEU A 532 -1.86 27.38 -24.81
CA LEU A 532 -1.52 26.51 -25.94
C LEU A 532 -1.13 27.31 -27.17
N MET A 533 -1.88 28.37 -27.50
CA MET A 533 -1.58 29.25 -28.65
C MET A 533 -0.26 30.02 -28.44
N ALA A 534 -0.01 30.54 -27.26
CA ALA A 534 1.25 31.23 -26.94
C ALA A 534 2.46 30.29 -27.01
N LEU A 535 2.34 29.06 -26.49
CA LEU A 535 3.38 28.05 -26.57
C LEU A 535 3.61 27.54 -28.00
N ALA A 536 2.59 27.49 -28.83
CA ALA A 536 2.71 27.12 -30.24
C ALA A 536 3.59 28.10 -31.05
N ALA A 537 3.57 29.39 -30.68
CA ALA A 537 4.41 30.40 -31.32
C ALA A 537 5.90 30.28 -30.94
N ASP A 538 6.19 29.83 -29.71
CA ASP A 538 7.55 29.62 -29.18
C ASP A 538 7.50 28.51 -28.11
N PRO A 539 7.65 27.24 -28.49
CA PRO A 539 7.38 26.11 -27.60
C PRO A 539 8.43 25.89 -26.51
N GLY A 540 9.70 26.25 -26.73
CA GLY A 540 10.76 25.91 -25.79
C GLY A 540 10.73 24.41 -25.42
N GLN A 541 10.65 24.08 -24.11
CA GLN A 541 10.58 22.71 -23.58
C GLN A 541 9.15 22.25 -23.28
N SER A 542 8.11 22.89 -23.89
CA SER A 542 6.72 22.74 -23.47
C SER A 542 5.89 21.67 -24.21
N GLU A 543 6.51 20.78 -24.96
CA GLU A 543 5.79 19.79 -25.78
C GLU A 543 4.78 18.95 -24.96
N THR A 544 5.17 18.46 -23.79
CA THR A 544 4.30 17.68 -22.91
C THR A 544 3.17 18.52 -22.34
N VAL A 545 3.46 19.76 -21.96
CA VAL A 545 2.48 20.74 -21.49
C VAL A 545 1.45 21.03 -22.59
N MET A 546 1.92 21.30 -23.82
CA MET A 546 1.05 21.54 -24.97
C MET A 546 0.15 20.34 -25.27
N ALA A 547 0.68 19.13 -25.17
CA ALA A 547 -0.09 17.91 -25.35
C ALA A 547 -1.19 17.75 -24.29
N ASN A 548 -0.90 18.07 -23.02
CA ASN A 548 -1.89 18.01 -21.93
C ASN A 548 -3.00 19.09 -22.11
N LEU A 549 -2.62 20.34 -22.42
CA LEU A 549 -3.57 21.41 -22.71
C LEU A 549 -4.46 21.08 -23.93
N ALA A 550 -3.87 20.53 -25.00
CA ALA A 550 -4.61 20.03 -26.16
C ALA A 550 -5.59 18.92 -25.77
N GLY A 551 -5.19 18.01 -24.87
CA GLY A 551 -6.04 16.96 -24.33
C GLY A 551 -7.28 17.50 -23.62
N ILE A 552 -7.13 18.55 -22.80
CA ILE A 552 -8.24 19.22 -22.12
C ILE A 552 -9.22 19.83 -23.12
N LEU A 553 -8.70 20.56 -24.13
CA LEU A 553 -9.54 21.19 -25.18
C LEU A 553 -10.25 20.13 -26.03
N ALA A 554 -9.52 19.09 -26.45
CA ALA A 554 -10.08 17.95 -27.18
C ALA A 554 -11.22 17.30 -26.37
N ALA A 555 -11.01 17.13 -25.09
CA ALA A 555 -11.99 16.53 -24.20
C ALA A 555 -13.25 17.38 -23.98
N ARG A 556 -13.15 18.70 -24.00
CA ARG A 556 -14.30 19.60 -24.01
C ARG A 556 -15.11 19.49 -25.32
N GLY A 557 -14.43 19.17 -26.43
CA GLY A 557 -15.08 18.96 -27.74
C GLY A 557 -15.73 20.22 -28.33
N ASN A 558 -15.23 21.40 -27.99
CA ASN A 558 -15.65 22.64 -28.64
C ASN A 558 -15.01 22.74 -30.02
N THR A 559 -15.80 22.44 -31.06
CA THR A 559 -15.35 22.38 -32.46
C THR A 559 -14.70 23.69 -32.91
N GLN A 560 -15.20 24.85 -32.48
CA GLN A 560 -14.63 26.13 -32.84
C GLN A 560 -13.23 26.31 -32.23
N GLU A 561 -13.07 26.06 -30.94
CA GLU A 561 -11.77 26.17 -30.27
C GLU A 561 -10.74 25.20 -30.86
N LEU A 562 -11.14 23.96 -31.15
CA LEU A 562 -10.28 22.96 -31.77
C LEU A 562 -9.83 23.39 -33.17
N THR A 563 -10.75 23.94 -33.98
CA THR A 563 -10.44 24.42 -35.33
C THR A 563 -9.46 25.60 -35.30
N GLU A 564 -9.70 26.57 -34.39
CA GLU A 564 -8.82 27.72 -34.20
C GLU A 564 -7.39 27.27 -33.78
N CYS A 565 -7.28 26.34 -32.86
CA CYS A 565 -5.98 25.79 -32.45
C CYS A 565 -5.27 25.04 -33.59
N LEU A 566 -6.00 24.25 -34.37
CA LEU A 566 -5.45 23.51 -35.52
C LEU A 566 -5.03 24.44 -36.68
N ALA A 567 -5.60 25.64 -36.77
CA ALA A 567 -5.17 26.66 -37.73
C ALA A 567 -3.73 27.16 -37.46
N VAL A 568 -3.28 27.14 -36.18
CA VAL A 568 -1.97 27.63 -35.76
C VAL A 568 -1.00 26.47 -35.55
N ILE A 569 -1.41 25.40 -34.87
CA ILE A 569 -0.53 24.25 -34.53
C ILE A 569 -0.48 23.29 -35.70
N LYS A 570 0.64 23.29 -36.45
CA LYS A 570 0.76 22.56 -37.71
C LYS A 570 1.33 21.16 -37.56
N THR A 571 2.11 20.87 -36.50
CA THR A 571 2.80 19.60 -36.29
C THR A 571 2.88 19.27 -34.79
N GLY A 572 3.27 18.05 -34.47
CA GLY A 572 3.55 17.58 -33.11
C GLY A 572 2.35 16.98 -32.40
N LYS A 573 2.62 16.36 -31.25
CA LYS A 573 1.64 15.59 -30.46
C LYS A 573 0.38 16.37 -30.08
N ALA A 574 0.52 17.67 -29.79
CA ALA A 574 -0.63 18.53 -29.51
C ALA A 574 -1.58 18.64 -30.70
N ARG A 575 -1.04 18.74 -31.95
CA ARG A 575 -1.87 18.76 -33.16
C ARG A 575 -2.63 17.45 -33.30
N ASP A 576 -1.95 16.31 -33.14
CA ASP A 576 -2.58 14.99 -33.30
C ASP A 576 -3.72 14.80 -32.30
N ILE A 577 -3.54 15.28 -31.06
CA ILE A 577 -4.56 15.23 -30.01
C ILE A 577 -5.75 16.14 -30.37
N LEU A 578 -5.50 17.36 -30.84
CA LEU A 578 -6.57 18.28 -31.26
C LEU A 578 -7.35 17.74 -32.46
N GLN A 579 -6.64 17.14 -33.41
CA GLN A 579 -7.24 16.50 -34.57
C GLN A 579 -8.14 15.34 -34.15
N LEU A 580 -7.65 14.46 -33.29
CA LEU A 580 -8.44 13.40 -32.68
C LEU A 580 -9.65 13.95 -31.92
N GLY A 581 -9.46 15.03 -31.15
CA GLY A 581 -10.55 15.71 -30.45
C GLY A 581 -11.63 16.26 -31.39
N LEU A 582 -11.25 16.83 -32.52
CA LEU A 582 -12.18 17.30 -33.55
C LEU A 582 -12.91 16.14 -34.23
N GLU A 583 -12.19 15.05 -34.56
CA GLU A 583 -12.77 13.81 -35.05
C GLU A 583 -13.70 13.17 -34.03
N ASP A 584 -13.41 13.27 -32.73
CA ASP A 584 -14.23 12.76 -31.61
C ASP A 584 -15.58 13.48 -31.46
N THR A 585 -15.77 14.60 -32.09
CA THR A 585 -17.11 15.22 -32.18
C THR A 585 -18.03 14.48 -33.15
N GLN A 586 -17.48 13.55 -33.97
CA GLN A 586 -18.25 12.77 -34.95
C GLN A 586 -18.19 11.26 -34.59
N PRO A 587 -19.29 10.49 -34.71
CA PRO A 587 -19.26 9.04 -34.51
C PRO A 587 -18.32 8.34 -35.49
N LEU A 588 -17.62 7.32 -35.05
CA LEU A 588 -16.82 6.47 -35.93
C LEU A 588 -17.74 5.64 -36.85
N ALA A 589 -17.59 5.81 -38.16
CA ALA A 589 -18.39 5.09 -39.16
C ALA A 589 -18.17 3.55 -39.12
N ASN A 590 -17.02 3.09 -38.66
CA ASN A 590 -16.65 1.68 -38.58
C ASN A 590 -15.94 1.37 -37.25
N ALA A 591 -16.60 1.64 -36.10
CA ALA A 591 -16.05 1.29 -34.81
C ALA A 591 -15.94 -0.25 -34.66
N VAL A 592 -14.74 -0.76 -34.48
CA VAL A 592 -14.55 -2.17 -34.14
C VAL A 592 -14.91 -2.32 -32.65
N GLU A 593 -16.03 -2.98 -32.40
CA GLU A 593 -16.41 -3.30 -31.02
C GLU A 593 -15.58 -4.49 -30.54
N VAL A 594 -14.71 -4.26 -29.55
CA VAL A 594 -14.04 -5.33 -28.84
C VAL A 594 -15.01 -5.82 -27.77
N PRO A 595 -15.48 -7.07 -27.84
CA PRO A 595 -16.41 -7.59 -26.85
C PRO A 595 -15.79 -7.57 -25.45
N THR A 596 -16.62 -7.35 -24.46
CA THR A 596 -16.18 -7.46 -23.06
C THR A 596 -15.62 -8.85 -22.81
N PRO A 597 -14.35 -8.98 -22.37
CA PRO A 597 -13.78 -10.30 -22.12
C PRO A 597 -14.59 -11.04 -21.04
N THR A 598 -14.75 -12.34 -21.22
CA THR A 598 -15.46 -13.23 -20.29
C THR A 598 -14.49 -14.17 -19.59
N ALA A 599 -14.85 -14.62 -18.40
CA ALA A 599 -14.10 -15.66 -17.71
C ALA A 599 -14.11 -16.95 -18.54
N PRO A 600 -13.02 -17.76 -18.50
CA PRO A 600 -12.97 -19.04 -19.19
C PRO A 600 -14.08 -19.98 -18.70
N THR A 601 -14.63 -20.77 -19.63
CA THR A 601 -15.63 -21.79 -19.31
C THR A 601 -15.00 -22.99 -18.60
N ALA A 602 -15.85 -23.82 -17.97
CA ALA A 602 -15.39 -25.05 -17.34
C ALA A 602 -14.73 -26.02 -18.35
N GLU A 603 -15.24 -26.08 -19.58
CA GLU A 603 -14.67 -26.89 -20.67
C GLU A 603 -13.30 -26.39 -21.10
N GLN A 604 -13.11 -25.06 -21.20
CA GLN A 604 -11.81 -24.45 -21.50
C GLN A 604 -10.80 -24.77 -20.39
N ASN A 605 -11.18 -24.61 -19.13
CA ASN A 605 -10.33 -24.96 -18.01
C ASN A 605 -9.96 -26.44 -18.00
N ALA A 606 -10.90 -27.35 -18.28
CA ALA A 606 -10.64 -28.77 -18.37
C ALA A 606 -9.69 -29.13 -19.54
N ALA A 607 -9.79 -28.41 -20.67
CA ALA A 607 -8.88 -28.59 -21.79
C ALA A 607 -7.44 -28.16 -21.45
N TRP A 608 -7.28 -27.10 -20.68
CA TRP A 608 -5.95 -26.62 -20.23
C TRP A 608 -5.34 -27.56 -19.19
N GLU A 609 -6.15 -28.07 -18.25
CA GLU A 609 -5.71 -29.05 -17.24
C GLU A 609 -5.11 -30.32 -17.89
N LYS A 610 -5.64 -30.77 -19.03
CA LYS A 610 -5.11 -31.93 -19.77
C LYS A 610 -3.68 -31.70 -20.30
N ARG A 611 -3.23 -30.44 -20.43
CA ARG A 611 -1.90 -30.11 -20.93
C ARG A 611 -0.84 -30.10 -19.83
N VAL A 612 -1.23 -29.93 -18.58
CA VAL A 612 -0.33 -29.80 -17.42
C VAL A 612 0.68 -30.95 -17.34
N PRO A 613 0.30 -32.25 -17.43
CA PRO A 613 1.26 -33.34 -17.34
C PRO A 613 2.36 -33.30 -18.39
N ALA A 614 2.04 -32.94 -19.64
CA ALA A 614 3.01 -32.87 -20.73
C ALA A 614 4.03 -31.73 -20.51
N ILE A 615 3.59 -30.58 -20.02
CA ILE A 615 4.44 -29.44 -19.72
C ILE A 615 5.35 -29.74 -18.51
N LEU A 616 4.81 -30.36 -17.46
CA LEU A 616 5.60 -30.79 -16.31
C LEU A 616 6.65 -31.85 -16.69
N ALA A 617 6.34 -32.72 -17.63
CA ALA A 617 7.32 -33.67 -18.18
C ALA A 617 8.43 -32.95 -18.96
N ALA A 618 8.09 -31.93 -19.75
CA ALA A 618 9.07 -31.11 -20.46
C ALA A 618 9.98 -30.31 -19.51
N LEU A 619 9.45 -29.81 -18.39
CA LEU A 619 10.24 -29.13 -17.36
C LEU A 619 11.30 -30.00 -16.68
N LYS A 620 11.08 -31.32 -16.61
CA LYS A 620 12.05 -32.30 -16.07
C LYS A 620 13.19 -32.60 -17.05
N GLN A 621 13.03 -32.27 -18.32
CA GLN A 621 14.12 -32.33 -19.30
C GLN A 621 15.03 -31.10 -19.12
N LYS A 622 16.09 -30.97 -19.89
CA LYS A 622 16.99 -29.81 -19.85
C LYS A 622 16.40 -28.66 -20.72
N PRO A 623 15.69 -27.68 -20.12
CA PRO A 623 15.11 -26.58 -20.88
C PRO A 623 16.19 -25.69 -21.52
N ASN A 624 15.83 -25.05 -22.65
CA ASN A 624 16.67 -24.09 -23.36
C ASN A 624 16.38 -22.66 -22.86
N LEU A 625 17.29 -22.07 -22.09
CA LEU A 625 17.12 -20.73 -21.52
C LEU A 625 17.13 -19.62 -22.58
N ASP A 626 17.94 -19.74 -23.64
CA ASP A 626 18.02 -18.74 -24.71
C ASP A 626 16.73 -18.70 -25.54
N GLU A 627 16.15 -19.86 -25.82
CA GLU A 627 14.84 -19.97 -26.46
C GLU A 627 13.76 -19.40 -25.50
N GLY A 628 13.84 -19.71 -24.22
CA GLY A 628 12.95 -19.16 -23.20
C GLY A 628 12.98 -17.64 -23.17
N LYS A 629 14.17 -17.04 -23.18
CA LYS A 629 14.36 -15.58 -23.26
C LYS A 629 13.77 -14.99 -24.54
N THR A 630 14.01 -15.64 -25.67
CA THR A 630 13.50 -15.19 -26.98
C THR A 630 11.96 -15.20 -26.99
N LEU A 631 11.36 -16.29 -26.53
CA LEU A 631 9.90 -16.44 -26.44
C LEU A 631 9.30 -15.46 -25.43
N PHE A 632 9.93 -15.28 -24.28
CA PHE A 632 9.50 -14.29 -23.30
C PHE A 632 9.48 -12.90 -23.92
N THR A 633 10.57 -12.48 -24.55
CA THR A 633 10.68 -11.16 -25.19
C THR A 633 9.59 -10.93 -26.24
N ALA A 634 9.33 -11.94 -27.06
CA ALA A 634 8.37 -11.84 -28.16
C ALA A 634 6.91 -11.86 -27.72
N ILE A 635 6.59 -12.56 -26.61
CA ILE A 635 5.21 -12.86 -26.23
C ILE A 635 4.85 -12.18 -24.90
N CYS A 636 5.65 -12.39 -23.85
CA CYS A 636 5.37 -11.94 -22.50
C CYS A 636 5.84 -10.49 -22.26
N GLY A 637 6.94 -10.10 -22.90
CA GLY A 637 7.58 -8.79 -22.75
C GLY A 637 6.73 -7.60 -23.18
N ALA A 638 5.68 -7.82 -23.97
CA ALA A 638 4.71 -6.77 -24.30
C ALA A 638 3.94 -6.24 -23.05
N CYS A 639 3.83 -7.06 -22.00
CA CYS A 639 3.09 -6.74 -20.80
C CYS A 639 3.92 -6.87 -19.51
N HIS A 640 4.86 -7.80 -19.45
CA HIS A 640 5.64 -8.11 -18.26
C HIS A 640 7.10 -7.70 -18.39
N LYS A 641 7.66 -7.23 -17.27
CA LYS A 641 9.10 -7.00 -17.15
C LYS A 641 9.74 -8.20 -16.45
N SER A 642 10.88 -8.67 -16.97
CA SER A 642 11.76 -9.65 -16.31
C SER A 642 13.18 -9.52 -16.84
N HIS A 643 14.21 -9.66 -15.97
CA HIS A 643 15.63 -9.54 -16.33
C HIS A 643 15.94 -8.22 -17.07
N GLY A 644 15.28 -7.12 -16.69
CA GLY A 644 15.42 -5.83 -17.36
C GLY A 644 14.75 -5.73 -18.75
N ILE A 645 14.05 -6.76 -19.21
CA ILE A 645 13.39 -6.84 -20.53
C ILE A 645 11.88 -6.69 -20.37
N GLY A 646 11.22 -5.92 -21.24
CA GLY A 646 9.76 -5.84 -21.36
C GLY A 646 9.13 -4.60 -20.72
N ALA A 647 7.78 -4.58 -20.70
CA ALA A 647 6.95 -3.47 -20.27
C ALA A 647 6.29 -3.76 -18.90
N SER A 648 6.04 -2.68 -18.13
CA SER A 648 5.37 -2.78 -16.83
C SER A 648 3.86 -2.56 -16.94
N VAL A 649 3.18 -3.34 -17.78
CA VAL A 649 1.71 -3.40 -17.85
C VAL A 649 1.19 -4.45 -16.87
N GLY A 650 1.69 -5.67 -16.96
CA GLY A 650 1.45 -6.72 -15.98
C GLY A 650 2.44 -6.64 -14.80
N PRO A 651 2.34 -7.56 -13.84
CA PRO A 651 3.29 -7.71 -12.76
C PRO A 651 4.73 -7.88 -13.26
N ASP A 652 5.68 -7.32 -12.51
CA ASP A 652 7.10 -7.64 -12.67
C ASP A 652 7.35 -9.10 -12.31
N LEU A 653 8.09 -9.83 -13.15
CA LEU A 653 8.35 -11.25 -13.01
C LEU A 653 9.78 -11.57 -12.55
N ASP A 654 10.58 -10.59 -12.13
CA ASP A 654 11.92 -10.82 -11.59
C ASP A 654 11.90 -11.71 -10.32
N ALA A 655 10.78 -11.70 -9.60
CA ALA A 655 10.57 -12.55 -8.43
C ALA A 655 10.26 -14.03 -8.75
N GLU A 656 9.97 -14.36 -9.99
CA GLU A 656 9.52 -15.71 -10.38
C GLU A 656 10.62 -16.78 -10.25
N PHE A 657 11.90 -16.39 -10.16
CA PHE A 657 13.00 -17.35 -10.04
C PHE A 657 12.92 -18.22 -8.76
N GLN A 658 12.25 -17.74 -7.72
CA GLN A 658 12.06 -18.47 -6.45
C GLN A 658 10.82 -19.36 -6.44
N ARG A 659 9.92 -19.18 -7.40
CA ARG A 659 8.63 -19.89 -7.40
C ARG A 659 8.74 -21.29 -8.03
N ALA A 660 7.91 -22.21 -7.52
CA ALA A 660 7.81 -23.55 -8.09
C ALA A 660 7.36 -23.49 -9.56
N PRO A 661 7.93 -24.28 -10.46
CA PRO A 661 7.60 -24.22 -11.88
C PRO A 661 6.14 -24.55 -12.19
N GLU A 662 5.50 -25.38 -11.36
CA GLU A 662 4.09 -25.74 -11.47
C GLU A 662 3.18 -24.52 -11.27
N VAL A 663 3.63 -23.62 -10.45
CA VAL A 663 2.91 -22.39 -10.10
C VAL A 663 2.97 -21.40 -11.26
N ILE A 664 4.15 -21.17 -11.81
CA ILE A 664 4.32 -20.29 -12.99
C ILE A 664 3.54 -20.88 -14.17
N LEU A 665 3.54 -22.21 -14.31
CA LEU A 665 2.75 -22.90 -15.31
C LEU A 665 1.26 -22.60 -15.18
N ARG A 666 0.74 -22.63 -13.94
CA ARG A 666 -0.66 -22.35 -13.70
C ARG A 666 -1.02 -20.90 -14.03
N ASP A 667 -0.12 -19.93 -13.77
CA ASP A 667 -0.30 -18.53 -14.16
C ASP A 667 -0.41 -18.35 -15.68
N ILE A 668 0.38 -19.11 -16.41
CA ILE A 668 0.36 -19.04 -17.87
C ILE A 668 -0.91 -19.66 -18.43
N LEU A 669 -1.37 -20.79 -17.87
CA LEU A 669 -2.55 -21.50 -18.36
C LEU A 669 -3.87 -20.90 -17.89
N PHE A 670 -3.90 -20.37 -16.67
CA PHE A 670 -5.12 -19.88 -15.99
C PHE A 670 -4.98 -18.44 -15.48
N PRO A 671 -4.65 -17.47 -16.35
CA PRO A 671 -4.30 -16.11 -15.92
C PRO A 671 -5.43 -15.38 -15.20
N SER A 672 -6.68 -15.73 -15.49
CA SER A 672 -7.86 -15.14 -14.82
C SER A 672 -8.07 -15.67 -13.40
N GLU A 673 -7.45 -16.79 -13.03
CA GLU A 673 -7.48 -17.30 -11.67
C GLU A 673 -6.57 -16.52 -10.71
N ALA A 674 -5.58 -15.80 -11.24
CA ALA A 674 -4.53 -15.11 -10.50
C ALA A 674 -4.51 -13.60 -10.70
N ALA A 675 -5.58 -13.00 -11.24
CA ALA A 675 -5.65 -11.55 -11.41
C ALA A 675 -5.48 -10.83 -10.06
N ARG A 676 -4.41 -10.03 -9.94
CA ARG A 676 -4.08 -9.28 -8.71
C ARG A 676 -4.99 -8.07 -8.55
N PRO A 677 -5.30 -7.63 -7.33
CA PRO A 677 -5.83 -6.29 -7.08
C PRO A 677 -4.93 -5.22 -7.72
N GLY A 678 -5.55 -4.30 -8.46
CA GLY A 678 -4.84 -3.27 -9.23
C GLY A 678 -4.44 -3.68 -10.65
N TYR A 679 -4.68 -4.94 -11.03
CA TYR A 679 -4.52 -5.45 -12.39
C TYR A 679 -5.84 -5.94 -12.99
N GLU A 680 -6.97 -5.45 -12.46
CA GLU A 680 -8.29 -5.74 -13.00
C GLU A 680 -8.39 -5.19 -14.42
N THR A 681 -9.00 -5.97 -15.29
CA THR A 681 -9.26 -5.54 -16.67
C THR A 681 -10.34 -4.45 -16.67
N ILE A 682 -10.01 -3.31 -17.21
CA ILE A 682 -10.93 -2.21 -17.45
C ILE A 682 -11.33 -2.20 -18.91
N HIS A 683 -12.62 -2.25 -19.16
CA HIS A 683 -13.23 -2.12 -20.48
C HIS A 683 -13.85 -0.73 -20.60
N VAL A 684 -13.41 0.02 -21.59
CA VAL A 684 -13.90 1.37 -21.88
C VAL A 684 -14.51 1.39 -23.27
N LYS A 685 -15.74 1.85 -23.39
CA LYS A 685 -16.39 2.17 -24.67
C LYS A 685 -16.56 3.68 -24.75
N THR A 686 -15.81 4.32 -25.63
CA THR A 686 -15.92 5.77 -25.85
C THR A 686 -17.23 6.12 -26.56
N HIS A 687 -17.69 7.37 -26.46
CA HIS A 687 -18.88 7.83 -27.20
C HIS A 687 -18.69 7.78 -28.74
N ARG A 688 -17.45 7.70 -29.21
CA ARG A 688 -17.11 7.42 -30.62
C ARG A 688 -17.39 6.00 -31.06
N GLY A 689 -17.54 5.08 -30.10
CA GLY A 689 -17.60 3.65 -30.36
C GLY A 689 -16.24 2.94 -30.28
N GLU A 690 -15.13 3.65 -30.00
CA GLU A 690 -13.82 3.00 -29.72
C GLU A 690 -13.91 2.18 -28.45
N THR A 691 -13.40 0.96 -28.51
CA THR A 691 -13.29 0.09 -27.33
C THR A 691 -11.84 -0.06 -26.91
N LEU A 692 -11.56 0.19 -25.64
CA LEU A 692 -10.23 0.06 -25.03
C LEU A 692 -10.26 -1.00 -23.93
N LEU A 693 -9.22 -1.83 -23.90
CA LEU A 693 -8.95 -2.77 -22.83
C LEU A 693 -7.59 -2.47 -22.21
N GLY A 694 -7.55 -2.34 -20.91
CA GLY A 694 -6.31 -2.05 -20.19
C GLY A 694 -6.44 -2.29 -18.68
N ILE A 695 -5.40 -1.94 -17.96
CA ILE A 695 -5.42 -1.84 -16.51
C ILE A 695 -5.39 -0.35 -16.11
N THR A 696 -5.87 -0.05 -14.91
CA THR A 696 -5.85 1.33 -14.41
C THR A 696 -4.41 1.77 -14.14
N ALA A 697 -3.95 2.81 -14.83
CA ALA A 697 -2.72 3.52 -14.52
C ALA A 697 -3.00 4.71 -13.57
N SER A 698 -4.12 5.41 -13.77
CA SER A 698 -4.58 6.51 -12.92
C SER A 698 -6.09 6.59 -12.95
N ASP A 699 -6.70 6.93 -11.82
CA ASP A 699 -8.14 7.10 -11.68
C ASP A 699 -8.47 8.38 -10.93
N SER A 700 -9.40 9.16 -11.49
CA SER A 700 -9.88 10.43 -10.93
C SER A 700 -11.38 10.60 -11.17
N PRO A 701 -12.04 11.55 -10.50
CA PRO A 701 -13.42 11.87 -10.77
C PRO A 701 -13.71 12.32 -12.21
N ALA A 702 -12.72 12.92 -12.88
CA ALA A 702 -12.87 13.46 -14.23
C ALA A 702 -12.44 12.47 -15.33
N SER A 703 -11.42 11.63 -15.08
CA SER A 703 -10.81 10.79 -16.11
C SER A 703 -10.26 9.48 -15.54
N ILE A 704 -10.08 8.50 -16.42
CA ILE A 704 -9.30 7.30 -16.16
C ILE A 704 -8.18 7.22 -17.19
N THR A 705 -6.99 6.90 -16.73
CA THR A 705 -5.87 6.55 -17.63
C THR A 705 -5.69 5.03 -17.59
N LEU A 706 -5.77 4.41 -18.76
CA LEU A 706 -5.53 3.00 -18.95
C LEU A 706 -4.11 2.78 -19.43
N ARG A 707 -3.46 1.76 -18.90
CA ARG A 707 -2.26 1.19 -19.48
C ARG A 707 -2.66 0.01 -20.36
N LEU A 708 -2.42 0.14 -21.65
CA LEU A 708 -2.79 -0.83 -22.68
C LEU A 708 -1.67 -1.86 -22.87
N ALA A 709 -1.97 -2.97 -23.55
CA ALA A 709 -0.93 -3.91 -23.99
C ALA A 709 0.16 -3.16 -24.78
N GLY A 710 1.44 -3.49 -24.49
CA GLY A 710 2.58 -2.77 -25.04
C GLY A 710 3.01 -1.52 -24.25
N GLY A 711 2.35 -1.21 -23.12
CA GLY A 711 2.74 -0.14 -22.21
C GLY A 711 2.27 1.26 -22.60
N ALA A 712 1.53 1.42 -23.70
CA ALA A 712 0.95 2.71 -24.07
C ALA A 712 -0.13 3.13 -23.06
N GLU A 713 -0.14 4.39 -22.67
CA GLU A 713 -1.16 4.95 -21.79
C GLU A 713 -2.20 5.76 -22.59
N ARG A 714 -3.46 5.53 -22.26
CA ARG A 714 -4.60 6.22 -22.89
C ARG A 714 -5.49 6.82 -21.79
N THR A 715 -5.56 8.13 -21.75
CA THR A 715 -6.50 8.85 -20.86
C THR A 715 -7.84 9.05 -21.54
N VAL A 716 -8.91 8.72 -20.82
CA VAL A 716 -10.28 8.87 -21.27
C VAL A 716 -11.07 9.66 -20.23
N LEU A 717 -11.83 10.67 -20.66
CA LEU A 717 -12.72 11.40 -19.78
C LEU A 717 -13.96 10.56 -19.46
N ARG A 718 -14.34 10.50 -18.19
CA ARG A 718 -15.50 9.73 -17.73
C ARG A 718 -16.81 10.21 -18.36
N LYS A 719 -16.92 11.51 -18.60
CA LYS A 719 -18.10 12.09 -19.28
C LYS A 719 -18.27 11.67 -20.75
N ARG A 720 -17.23 11.04 -21.34
CA ARG A 720 -17.20 10.66 -22.77
C ARG A 720 -17.06 9.16 -23.01
N ALA A 721 -17.22 8.37 -21.97
CA ALA A 721 -17.08 6.93 -22.11
C ALA A 721 -17.90 6.16 -21.06
N ASP A 722 -18.33 4.97 -21.42
CA ASP A 722 -18.83 3.96 -20.51
C ASP A 722 -17.63 3.11 -20.04
N ILE A 723 -17.38 3.13 -18.73
CA ILE A 723 -16.21 2.52 -18.12
C ILE A 723 -16.68 1.40 -17.17
N ARG A 724 -16.20 0.18 -17.42
CA ARG A 724 -16.57 -1.00 -16.64
C ARG A 724 -15.35 -1.77 -16.17
N THR A 725 -15.32 -2.10 -14.90
CA THR A 725 -14.35 -3.08 -14.37
C THR A 725 -14.86 -4.48 -14.65
N VAL A 726 -14.09 -5.27 -15.39
CA VAL A 726 -14.40 -6.67 -15.69
C VAL A 726 -13.81 -7.54 -14.59
N ARG A 727 -14.63 -8.02 -13.68
CA ARG A 727 -14.20 -8.83 -12.54
C ARG A 727 -13.82 -10.25 -12.97
N ASN A 728 -12.82 -10.83 -12.32
CA ASN A 728 -12.35 -12.20 -12.54
C ASN A 728 -11.90 -12.51 -13.97
N VAL A 729 -11.42 -11.51 -14.69
CA VAL A 729 -10.85 -11.65 -16.04
C VAL A 729 -9.51 -10.91 -16.08
N SER A 730 -8.47 -11.63 -16.45
CA SER A 730 -7.13 -11.06 -16.67
C SER A 730 -7.02 -10.42 -18.06
N LEU A 731 -6.26 -9.33 -18.18
CA LEU A 731 -5.85 -8.78 -19.47
C LEU A 731 -4.88 -9.71 -20.21
N MET A 732 -4.19 -10.61 -19.48
CA MET A 732 -3.35 -11.65 -20.08
C MET A 732 -4.24 -12.66 -20.82
N PRO A 733 -4.00 -12.88 -22.12
CA PRO A 733 -4.86 -13.77 -22.92
C PRO A 733 -4.79 -15.22 -22.43
N ALA A 734 -5.92 -15.80 -22.07
CA ALA A 734 -6.02 -17.21 -21.67
C ALA A 734 -5.63 -18.19 -22.81
N SER A 735 -5.64 -17.74 -24.08
CA SER A 735 -5.23 -18.54 -25.23
C SER A 735 -3.72 -18.75 -25.36
N LEU A 736 -2.89 -18.01 -24.63
CA LEU A 736 -1.42 -18.16 -24.69
C LEU A 736 -0.97 -19.58 -24.36
N GLY A 737 -1.61 -20.21 -23.39
CA GLY A 737 -1.35 -21.61 -23.05
C GLY A 737 -1.62 -22.60 -24.20
N ASN A 738 -2.52 -22.28 -25.14
CA ASN A 738 -2.84 -23.13 -26.31
C ASN A 738 -1.94 -22.86 -27.51
N ALA A 739 -1.41 -21.64 -27.63
CA ALA A 739 -0.58 -21.22 -28.79
C ALA A 739 0.84 -21.79 -28.72
N LEU A 740 1.33 -22.19 -27.55
CA LEU A 740 2.69 -22.65 -27.30
C LEU A 740 2.74 -24.17 -27.13
N LYS A 741 3.83 -24.79 -27.60
CA LYS A 741 4.11 -26.20 -27.33
C LYS A 741 4.53 -26.41 -25.87
N PRO A 742 4.37 -27.63 -25.30
CA PRO A 742 4.81 -27.93 -23.92
C PRO A 742 6.27 -27.54 -23.65
N GLU A 743 7.17 -27.80 -24.58
CA GLU A 743 8.61 -27.50 -24.48
C GLU A 743 8.86 -25.99 -24.47
N GLN A 744 8.12 -25.23 -25.25
CA GLN A 744 8.22 -23.75 -25.29
C GLN A 744 7.77 -23.11 -23.97
N ILE A 745 6.70 -23.60 -23.38
CA ILE A 745 6.26 -23.15 -22.05
C ILE A 745 7.30 -23.52 -20.99
N ALA A 746 7.86 -24.74 -21.06
CA ALA A 746 8.92 -25.16 -20.15
C ALA A 746 10.18 -24.27 -20.27
N ASN A 747 10.57 -23.86 -21.47
CA ASN A 747 11.70 -22.96 -21.71
C ASN A 747 11.44 -21.55 -21.15
N ILE A 748 10.24 -21.01 -21.32
CA ILE A 748 9.83 -19.71 -20.71
C ILE A 748 9.91 -19.82 -19.19
N ILE A 749 9.35 -20.85 -18.59
CA ILE A 749 9.37 -21.06 -17.12
C ILE A 749 10.82 -21.18 -16.63
N ALA A 750 11.67 -21.90 -17.33
CA ALA A 750 13.08 -22.04 -16.96
C ALA A 750 13.83 -20.70 -17.04
N PHE A 751 13.55 -19.87 -18.06
CA PHE A 751 14.11 -18.52 -18.16
C PHE A 751 13.65 -17.66 -16.99
N LEU A 752 12.35 -17.60 -16.68
CA LEU A 752 11.81 -16.84 -15.55
C LEU A 752 12.39 -17.30 -14.19
N ARG A 753 12.80 -18.55 -14.09
CA ARG A 753 13.42 -19.13 -12.89
C ARG A 753 14.94 -19.01 -12.86
N SER A 754 15.57 -18.53 -13.90
CA SER A 754 16.99 -18.17 -13.82
C SER A 754 17.16 -16.90 -12.98
N PRO A 755 18.25 -16.74 -12.22
CA PRO A 755 18.52 -15.50 -11.49
C PRO A 755 18.58 -14.31 -12.45
N PRO A 756 17.96 -13.15 -12.10
CA PRO A 756 17.96 -11.95 -12.94
C PRO A 756 19.33 -11.27 -13.03
#